data_b3d011d20a35528c51b0ba902a5845bb
#
_entry.id   b3d011d20a35528c51b0ba902a5845bb
#
_cell.length_a   1.000
_cell.length_b   1.000
_cell.length_c   1.000
_cell.angle_alpha   90.00
_cell.angle_beta   90.00
_cell.angle_gamma   90.00
#
_symmetry.space_group_name_H-M   'P 1'
#
loop_
_entity.id
_entity.type
_entity.pdbx_description
1 polymer ?
#
loop_
_entity_poly.entity_id
_entity_poly.type
_entity_poly.pdbx_seq_one_letter_code
_entity_poly.pdbx_strand_id
1 'polypeptide(L)'
;MTNMYDEYYSAYQTATAKYGPKVAIFLMVGIFYEMYDTRNQEGETTTTFLELADLLGLKVVVKKDPDQKGLETLTAGIPEFAVHKWAARLTQSGWTVLLIDQVTNPAGKVVRREVVRTLTPGSHMEAAQGLQNDTYLTFVSLEKTNEAPSIALTALDLTTGHLHVYETKAQGSSVAWTCNDVVQFMELYPPKEVLWSTSQNLDISESKLKAILGCSSSTSFHRRSPLTTGAWLKPAFREEYLRTKCGLKSLLPTHVALHVAPGSHVETALLSLLYALEELWPSLKLGTLLVYPWVADSMVHMGENALVQLHMITDDSSKQQKLDVLSIFNTTATPMGRRGLRDRLLKPSADAKTITQNLDAVEEWVVRPSEQQAPLRKRLKTMSDMHRLYRRIQQGTVTAADLIGLDTTLKATEFIQGTLDLSMTQTLEIKKAVFGVFSVDKCYNGSEDQSIFLAGVNLAIDGIESQIQTTNATLTTWIEACAKTAGVTPDTFKPDFREKSLVIKGPRAAIQTMVMAKKLPPNTTAVINKGGSYLESTDLDRLYGSLSRLRESLRVQQSVVLVEQGTRLADQILLEWTLVTDWITALDVNMTLASVAVEMGYVRPRITESAEASVQIEGLRHPILECQDRKIPYVQHTVKLGTEAEQGWLLYGLNASGKSSLMRATGIAVLLAQAGSFVPASKMTLSPFSSLHTRIINTDNLWMGLSSFAVEMSEMRDIFREAGPRSLVLGDELCSGTETTSATALVAAGLKGLLKRGARFLFATHLHGLTRLEEVVTDPRLKIWHLHVEYDRISDRLIYHRHLREGSGSSLYGLEVAKAMRIPDDILEDAVKFRKRLAGEAELSESVGSSWNSAIVRRKCESCGSTESGSLEVHHIKERRVASAAGRLEDGSSVHAAANLIVLCDSCHDAVHANTLEVGTVVQTSDGPERSVVSTTPSVTKSKSKWSDEDLQTIRTVCLQFPTLSPAGRSKYLLNQHGIQISSASLRRYG
;
A
#
# COMPACT_ATOMS: atom_id res chain seq x y z
N MET A 1 -17.04 -30.55 39.09
CA MET A 1 -16.14 -30.18 38.00
C MET A 1 -17.00 -29.63 36.90
N THR A 2 -16.90 -28.38 36.57
CA THR A 2 -17.58 -27.77 35.42
C THR A 2 -17.20 -28.58 34.17
N ASN A 3 -18.17 -28.94 33.35
CA ASN A 3 -17.92 -29.66 32.11
C ASN A 3 -17.11 -28.73 31.19
N MET A 4 -16.10 -29.22 30.47
CA MET A 4 -15.24 -28.47 29.55
C MET A 4 -16.08 -27.69 28.50
N TYR A 5 -17.20 -28.23 28.08
CA TYR A 5 -18.14 -27.57 27.17
C TYR A 5 -18.82 -26.36 27.82
N ASP A 6 -19.17 -26.45 29.11
CA ASP A 6 -19.77 -25.33 29.86
C ASP A 6 -18.79 -24.16 30.00
N GLU A 7 -17.48 -24.47 30.22
CA GLU A 7 -16.42 -23.47 30.23
C GLU A 7 -16.28 -22.80 28.86
N TYR A 8 -16.33 -23.58 27.77
CA TYR A 8 -16.24 -23.05 26.41
C TYR A 8 -17.40 -22.13 26.06
N TYR A 9 -18.65 -22.56 26.30
CA TYR A 9 -19.84 -21.74 26.01
C TYR A 9 -19.95 -20.52 26.89
N SER A 10 -19.58 -20.60 28.15
CA SER A 10 -19.52 -19.43 29.05
C SER A 10 -18.50 -18.40 28.55
N ALA A 11 -17.32 -18.86 28.12
CA ALA A 11 -16.31 -17.99 27.53
C ALA A 11 -16.82 -17.37 26.23
N TYR A 12 -17.50 -18.15 25.36
CA TYR A 12 -18.05 -17.68 24.11
C TYR A 12 -19.11 -16.59 24.32
N GLN A 13 -20.06 -16.81 25.24
CA GLN A 13 -21.11 -15.84 25.55
C GLN A 13 -20.51 -14.54 26.10
N THR A 14 -19.57 -14.66 27.06
CA THR A 14 -18.89 -13.50 27.63
C THR A 14 -18.12 -12.71 26.57
N ALA A 15 -17.40 -13.40 25.71
CA ALA A 15 -16.62 -12.78 24.65
C ALA A 15 -17.52 -12.14 23.58
N THR A 16 -18.60 -12.79 23.18
CA THR A 16 -19.57 -12.26 22.21
C THR A 16 -20.26 -11.01 22.73
N ALA A 17 -20.62 -10.97 24.03
CA ALA A 17 -21.17 -9.78 24.66
C ALA A 17 -20.17 -8.61 24.69
N LYS A 18 -18.87 -8.88 24.82
CA LYS A 18 -17.81 -7.86 24.89
C LYS A 18 -17.29 -7.40 23.52
N TYR A 19 -17.15 -8.31 22.56
CA TYR A 19 -16.47 -8.06 21.27
C TYR A 19 -17.38 -8.18 20.04
N GLY A 20 -18.67 -8.49 20.24
CA GLY A 20 -19.64 -8.69 19.17
C GLY A 20 -19.63 -10.12 18.60
N PRO A 21 -20.36 -10.38 17.50
CA PRO A 21 -20.63 -11.75 17.03
C PRO A 21 -19.42 -12.44 16.38
N LYS A 22 -18.40 -11.69 15.94
CA LYS A 22 -17.20 -12.25 15.31
C LYS A 22 -16.14 -12.65 16.34
N VAL A 23 -16.44 -13.70 17.12
CA VAL A 23 -15.54 -14.23 18.16
C VAL A 23 -15.26 -15.70 17.90
N ALA A 24 -14.00 -16.09 18.07
CA ALA A 24 -13.53 -17.46 18.04
C ALA A 24 -12.87 -17.82 19.38
N ILE A 25 -13.24 -18.94 19.98
CA ILE A 25 -12.61 -19.47 21.19
C ILE A 25 -11.69 -20.62 20.80
N PHE A 26 -10.42 -20.53 21.14
CA PHE A 26 -9.44 -21.59 21.00
C PHE A 26 -9.11 -22.11 22.40
N LEU A 27 -9.69 -23.26 22.76
CA LEU A 27 -9.54 -23.90 24.06
C LEU A 27 -8.46 -24.97 24.03
N MET A 28 -7.42 -24.84 24.81
CA MET A 28 -6.33 -25.81 24.87
C MET A 28 -6.77 -27.13 25.49
N VAL A 29 -6.57 -28.24 24.75
CA VAL A 29 -6.83 -29.61 25.19
C VAL A 29 -5.61 -30.47 24.81
N GLY A 30 -4.75 -30.75 25.77
CA GLY A 30 -3.46 -31.40 25.53
C GLY A 30 -2.52 -30.51 24.73
N ILE A 31 -2.20 -30.89 23.51
CA ILE A 31 -1.33 -30.15 22.58
C ILE A 31 -2.11 -29.53 21.40
N PHE A 32 -3.44 -29.49 21.49
CA PHE A 32 -4.32 -28.90 20.49
C PHE A 32 -5.15 -27.79 21.10
N TYR A 33 -5.42 -26.77 20.27
CA TYR A 33 -6.50 -25.84 20.52
C TYR A 33 -7.75 -26.35 19.80
N GLU A 34 -8.80 -26.62 20.56
CA GLU A 34 -10.05 -27.13 20.05
C GLU A 34 -11.16 -26.07 20.10
N MET A 35 -12.04 -26.13 19.12
CA MET A 35 -13.28 -25.36 19.03
C MET A 35 -14.45 -26.31 19.09
N TYR A 36 -15.58 -25.86 19.67
CA TYR A 36 -16.77 -26.68 19.87
C TYR A 36 -18.03 -25.98 19.46
N ASP A 37 -19.02 -26.79 19.04
CA ASP A 37 -20.41 -26.35 18.88
C ASP A 37 -21.34 -27.51 19.14
N THR A 38 -22.63 -27.20 19.34
CA THR A 38 -23.71 -28.18 19.38
C THR A 38 -24.66 -27.93 18.23
N ARG A 39 -25.12 -29.02 17.58
CA ARG A 39 -26.08 -28.99 16.50
C ARG A 39 -27.33 -29.76 16.91
N ASN A 40 -28.50 -29.12 16.79
CA ASN A 40 -29.79 -29.75 17.06
C ASN A 40 -30.25 -30.61 15.87
N GLN A 41 -31.38 -31.32 16.04
CA GLN A 41 -31.95 -32.18 14.98
C GLN A 41 -32.40 -31.39 13.76
N GLU A 42 -32.64 -30.09 13.86
CA GLU A 42 -33.04 -29.18 12.79
C GLU A 42 -31.81 -28.62 12.03
N GLY A 43 -30.59 -28.95 12.47
CA GLY A 43 -29.34 -28.52 11.86
C GLY A 43 -28.82 -27.19 12.35
N GLU A 44 -29.47 -26.54 13.32
CA GLU A 44 -29.06 -25.25 13.86
C GLU A 44 -27.90 -25.41 14.86
N THR A 45 -27.00 -24.46 14.85
CA THR A 45 -25.81 -24.39 15.70
C THR A 45 -25.90 -23.26 16.71
N THR A 46 -25.22 -23.42 17.84
CA THR A 46 -25.27 -22.46 18.94
C THR A 46 -24.28 -21.32 18.79
N THR A 47 -23.20 -21.57 18.01
CA THR A 47 -22.09 -20.61 17.83
C THR A 47 -21.81 -20.40 16.35
N THR A 48 -20.83 -19.55 16.04
CA THR A 48 -20.30 -19.32 14.68
C THR A 48 -19.30 -20.38 14.21
N PHE A 49 -19.26 -21.55 14.88
CA PHE A 49 -18.27 -22.61 14.65
C PHE A 49 -18.20 -23.08 13.18
N LEU A 50 -19.35 -23.30 12.51
CA LEU A 50 -19.35 -23.78 11.13
C LEU A 50 -18.76 -22.74 10.16
N GLU A 51 -19.07 -21.45 10.37
CA GLU A 51 -18.48 -20.35 9.60
C GLU A 51 -16.96 -20.30 9.81
N LEU A 52 -16.50 -20.46 11.08
CA LEU A 52 -15.08 -20.51 11.41
C LEU A 52 -14.37 -21.71 10.79
N ALA A 53 -14.97 -22.91 10.86
CA ALA A 53 -14.39 -24.13 10.31
C ALA A 53 -14.26 -24.04 8.79
N ASP A 54 -15.25 -23.46 8.10
CA ASP A 54 -15.21 -23.23 6.65
C ASP A 54 -14.16 -22.19 6.27
N LEU A 55 -14.14 -21.03 6.95
CA LEU A 55 -13.15 -19.97 6.73
C LEU A 55 -11.70 -20.47 6.89
N LEU A 56 -11.49 -21.35 7.87
CA LEU A 56 -10.19 -21.94 8.15
C LEU A 56 -9.91 -23.19 7.30
N GLY A 57 -10.89 -23.79 6.65
CA GLY A 57 -10.76 -25.04 5.93
C GLY A 57 -10.46 -26.22 6.86
N LEU A 58 -11.03 -26.24 8.06
CA LEU A 58 -10.80 -27.30 9.06
C LEU A 58 -11.77 -28.45 8.88
N LYS A 59 -11.26 -29.67 9.16
CA LYS A 59 -12.13 -30.84 9.18
C LYS A 59 -12.96 -30.86 10.46
N VAL A 60 -14.26 -30.81 10.31
CA VAL A 60 -15.22 -30.93 11.43
C VAL A 60 -15.40 -32.41 11.76
N VAL A 61 -15.27 -32.74 13.03
CA VAL A 61 -15.53 -34.07 13.59
C VAL A 61 -16.80 -34.00 14.39
N VAL A 62 -17.75 -34.92 14.09
CA VAL A 62 -19.02 -35.04 14.82
C VAL A 62 -18.85 -36.11 15.89
N LYS A 63 -19.04 -35.72 17.14
CA LYS A 63 -19.07 -36.64 18.30
C LYS A 63 -20.51 -36.75 18.78
N LYS A 64 -21.05 -37.99 18.89
CA LYS A 64 -22.35 -38.25 19.53
C LYS A 64 -22.13 -38.36 21.01
N ASP A 65 -22.75 -37.46 21.76
CA ASP A 65 -22.71 -37.52 23.22
C ASP A 65 -23.80 -38.54 23.69
N PRO A 66 -23.42 -39.60 24.43
CA PRO A 66 -24.37 -40.57 24.93
C PRO A 66 -25.42 -40.02 25.91
N ASP A 67 -25.04 -38.91 26.62
CA ASP A 67 -25.83 -38.33 27.72
C ASP A 67 -26.80 -37.24 27.22
N GLN A 68 -26.63 -36.72 26.00
CA GLN A 68 -27.47 -35.67 25.39
C GLN A 68 -28.26 -36.25 24.18
N LYS A 69 -29.45 -36.84 24.46
CA LYS A 69 -30.31 -37.36 23.39
C LYS A 69 -30.78 -36.23 22.47
N GLY A 70 -30.25 -36.21 21.22
CA GLY A 70 -30.73 -35.33 20.17
C GLY A 70 -29.81 -34.17 19.82
N LEU A 71 -28.67 -34.00 20.51
CA LEU A 71 -27.64 -33.01 20.17
C LEU A 71 -26.35 -33.72 19.65
N GLU A 72 -25.80 -33.19 18.58
CA GLU A 72 -24.49 -33.60 18.08
C GLU A 72 -23.43 -32.57 18.45
N THR A 73 -22.34 -33.01 19.07
CA THR A 73 -21.19 -32.12 19.36
C THR A 73 -20.27 -32.08 18.16
N LEU A 74 -20.05 -30.88 17.63
CA LEU A 74 -19.10 -30.60 16.57
C LEU A 74 -17.79 -30.16 17.20
N THR A 75 -16.67 -30.64 16.68
CA THR A 75 -15.33 -30.23 17.13
C THR A 75 -14.35 -30.11 15.97
N ALA A 76 -13.44 -29.16 16.05
CA ALA A 76 -12.29 -29.02 15.18
C ALA A 76 -11.07 -28.58 16.01
N GLY A 77 -9.90 -29.10 15.67
CA GLY A 77 -8.68 -28.85 16.44
C GLY A 77 -7.55 -28.31 15.58
N ILE A 78 -6.74 -27.47 16.19
CA ILE A 78 -5.54 -26.84 15.61
C ILE A 78 -4.36 -27.19 16.51
N PRO A 79 -3.23 -27.71 15.97
CA PRO A 79 -2.05 -27.95 16.78
C PRO A 79 -1.50 -26.66 17.41
N GLU A 80 -1.02 -26.73 18.64
CA GLU A 80 -0.51 -25.56 19.41
C GLU A 80 0.52 -24.77 18.59
N PHE A 81 1.49 -25.42 17.96
CA PHE A 81 2.54 -24.74 17.17
C PHE A 81 2.01 -23.96 15.96
N ALA A 82 0.79 -24.24 15.51
CA ALA A 82 0.19 -23.60 14.34
C ALA A 82 -0.86 -22.54 14.71
N VAL A 83 -1.18 -22.34 15.99
CA VAL A 83 -2.30 -21.48 16.44
C VAL A 83 -2.23 -20.06 15.90
N HIS A 84 -1.07 -19.43 15.93
CA HIS A 84 -0.92 -18.05 15.44
C HIS A 84 -1.14 -17.91 13.93
N LYS A 85 -0.77 -18.94 13.15
CA LYS A 85 -1.04 -18.96 11.70
C LYS A 85 -2.54 -18.97 11.40
N TRP A 86 -3.30 -19.75 12.16
CA TRP A 86 -4.76 -19.85 11.99
C TRP A 86 -5.48 -18.64 12.56
N ALA A 87 -5.08 -18.19 13.75
CA ALA A 87 -5.58 -16.96 14.35
C ALA A 87 -5.33 -15.74 13.45
N ALA A 88 -4.20 -15.69 12.72
CA ALA A 88 -3.91 -14.60 11.79
C ALA A 88 -4.94 -14.48 10.66
N ARG A 89 -5.44 -15.60 10.12
CA ARG A 89 -6.50 -15.58 9.10
C ARG A 89 -7.80 -14.99 9.66
N LEU A 90 -8.12 -15.33 10.89
CA LEU A 90 -9.33 -14.83 11.55
C LEU A 90 -9.21 -13.33 11.86
N THR A 91 -8.13 -12.91 12.50
CA THR A 91 -7.92 -11.49 12.85
C THR A 91 -7.83 -10.60 11.61
N GLN A 92 -7.22 -11.07 10.52
CA GLN A 92 -7.23 -10.36 9.23
C GLN A 92 -8.64 -10.22 8.61
N SER A 93 -9.55 -11.13 8.95
CA SER A 93 -10.96 -11.08 8.54
C SER A 93 -11.87 -10.38 9.56
N GLY A 94 -11.28 -9.68 10.54
CA GLY A 94 -12.00 -8.90 11.55
C GLY A 94 -12.56 -9.72 12.72
N TRP A 95 -12.07 -10.96 12.94
CA TRP A 95 -12.45 -11.79 14.08
C TRP A 95 -11.59 -11.51 15.31
N THR A 96 -12.16 -11.66 16.49
CA THR A 96 -11.44 -11.68 17.77
C THR A 96 -11.26 -13.13 18.21
N VAL A 97 -10.03 -13.54 18.54
CA VAL A 97 -9.69 -14.90 18.94
C VAL A 97 -9.22 -14.91 20.40
N LEU A 98 -9.89 -15.68 21.25
CA LEU A 98 -9.49 -15.90 22.64
C LEU A 98 -8.69 -17.20 22.74
N LEU A 99 -7.47 -17.10 23.26
CA LEU A 99 -6.65 -18.26 23.61
C LEU A 99 -6.84 -18.60 25.07
N ILE A 100 -7.33 -19.78 25.36
CA ILE A 100 -7.60 -20.29 26.70
C ILE A 100 -6.67 -21.49 26.96
N ASP A 101 -5.70 -21.30 27.82
CA ASP A 101 -4.69 -22.31 28.13
C ASP A 101 -5.00 -23.12 29.40
N GLN A 102 -4.36 -24.27 29.50
CA GLN A 102 -4.43 -25.16 30.65
C GLN A 102 -3.41 -24.76 31.70
N VAL A 103 -3.86 -24.51 32.92
CA VAL A 103 -2.99 -24.38 34.09
C VAL A 103 -2.87 -25.74 34.74
N THR A 104 -1.66 -26.32 34.70
CA THR A 104 -1.37 -27.64 35.28
C THR A 104 -0.65 -27.52 36.61
N ASN A 105 -0.87 -28.51 37.50
CA ASN A 105 -0.10 -28.64 38.71
C ASN A 105 1.26 -29.34 38.43
N PRO A 106 2.20 -29.41 39.40
CA PRO A 106 3.48 -30.06 39.22
C PRO A 106 3.42 -31.55 38.81
N ALA A 107 2.26 -32.19 39.03
CA ALA A 107 1.98 -33.55 38.62
C ALA A 107 1.39 -33.66 37.16
N GLY A 108 1.34 -32.57 36.43
CA GLY A 108 0.83 -32.53 35.04
C GLY A 108 -0.71 -32.59 34.93
N LYS A 109 -1.47 -32.49 36.03
CA LYS A 109 -2.95 -32.49 36.01
C LYS A 109 -3.49 -31.06 35.80
N VAL A 110 -4.37 -30.89 34.86
CA VAL A 110 -5.09 -29.61 34.64
C VAL A 110 -5.90 -29.25 35.87
N VAL A 111 -5.61 -28.07 36.43
CA VAL A 111 -6.29 -27.52 37.61
C VAL A 111 -7.40 -26.57 37.19
N ARG A 112 -7.12 -25.70 36.22
CA ARG A 112 -8.05 -24.72 35.67
C ARG A 112 -7.64 -24.32 34.26
N ARG A 113 -8.48 -23.57 33.58
CA ARG A 113 -8.19 -22.92 32.29
C ARG A 113 -8.33 -21.42 32.45
N GLU A 114 -7.48 -20.69 31.77
CA GLU A 114 -7.45 -19.23 31.86
C GLU A 114 -7.31 -18.62 30.46
N VAL A 115 -7.98 -17.47 30.23
CA VAL A 115 -7.73 -16.66 29.04
C VAL A 115 -6.33 -16.06 29.14
N VAL A 116 -5.41 -16.55 28.36
CA VAL A 116 -4.00 -16.09 28.38
C VAL A 116 -3.84 -14.88 27.50
N ARG A 117 -4.59 -14.84 26.40
CA ARG A 117 -4.49 -13.77 25.43
C ARG A 117 -5.75 -13.65 24.57
N THR A 118 -6.15 -12.40 24.32
CA THR A 118 -7.18 -12.07 23.33
C THR A 118 -6.51 -11.43 22.12
N LEU A 119 -6.60 -12.08 20.96
CA LEU A 119 -6.04 -11.62 19.70
C LEU A 119 -7.13 -10.88 18.93
N THR A 120 -6.92 -9.60 18.70
CA THR A 120 -7.82 -8.76 17.91
C THR A 120 -7.12 -8.30 16.62
N PRO A 121 -7.83 -7.74 15.63
CA PRO A 121 -7.20 -7.22 14.41
C PRO A 121 -6.06 -6.24 14.66
N GLY A 122 -6.15 -5.44 15.73
CA GLY A 122 -5.13 -4.44 16.09
C GLY A 122 -4.06 -4.94 17.07
N SER A 123 -4.31 -6.04 17.81
CA SER A 123 -3.39 -6.53 18.84
C SER A 123 -2.61 -7.79 18.47
N HIS A 124 -2.89 -8.42 17.33
CA HIS A 124 -2.25 -9.66 16.90
C HIS A 124 -0.92 -9.38 16.18
N MET A 125 0.16 -9.33 16.94
CA MET A 125 1.51 -9.02 16.41
C MET A 125 2.02 -10.07 15.42
N GLU A 126 1.75 -11.35 15.67
CA GLU A 126 2.20 -12.47 14.83
C GLU A 126 1.49 -12.50 13.46
N ALA A 127 0.27 -11.99 13.38
CA ALA A 127 -0.44 -11.83 12.11
C ALA A 127 0.24 -10.80 11.19
N ALA A 128 0.96 -9.85 11.77
CA ALA A 128 1.71 -8.84 11.04
C ALA A 128 3.04 -9.38 10.47
N GLN A 129 3.45 -10.61 10.82
CA GLN A 129 4.61 -11.25 10.20
C GLN A 129 4.34 -11.46 8.70
N GLY A 130 5.12 -10.78 7.85
CA GLY A 130 4.90 -10.79 6.40
C GLY A 130 3.97 -9.69 5.87
N LEU A 131 3.24 -8.96 6.71
CA LEU A 131 2.55 -7.75 6.30
C LEU A 131 3.58 -6.65 6.03
N GLN A 132 3.43 -6.02 4.88
CA GLN A 132 4.34 -4.95 4.44
C GLN A 132 3.97 -3.59 5.03
N ASN A 133 2.74 -3.44 5.54
CA ASN A 133 2.20 -2.20 6.11
C ASN A 133 2.13 -2.27 7.63
N ASP A 134 2.02 -1.11 8.25
CA ASP A 134 1.81 -0.96 9.69
C ASP A 134 0.41 -1.45 10.09
N THR A 135 0.29 -1.84 11.36
CA THR A 135 -0.98 -2.34 11.93
C THR A 135 -1.29 -1.53 13.19
N TYR A 136 -2.12 -0.50 13.02
CA TYR A 136 -2.45 0.38 14.14
C TYR A 136 -3.67 -0.10 14.93
N LEU A 137 -3.50 -0.12 16.26
CA LEU A 137 -4.56 -0.12 17.24
C LEU A 137 -4.74 1.33 17.70
N THR A 138 -5.90 1.90 17.47
CA THR A 138 -6.13 3.32 17.78
C THR A 138 -7.15 3.45 18.89
N PHE A 139 -6.87 4.32 19.86
CA PHE A 139 -7.86 4.72 20.85
C PHE A 139 -8.35 6.14 20.55
N VAL A 140 -9.67 6.30 20.54
CA VAL A 140 -10.36 7.57 20.32
C VAL A 140 -11.11 7.96 21.59
N SER A 141 -10.74 9.06 22.20
CA SER A 141 -11.45 9.61 23.32
C SER A 141 -12.18 10.88 22.90
N LEU A 142 -13.49 10.95 23.21
CA LEU A 142 -14.32 12.12 22.91
C LEU A 142 -14.83 12.71 24.24
N GLU A 143 -14.52 13.96 24.46
CA GLU A 143 -15.00 14.71 25.62
C GLU A 143 -15.76 15.96 25.19
N LYS A 144 -16.79 16.31 25.94
CA LYS A 144 -17.48 17.57 25.80
C LYS A 144 -17.22 18.40 27.06
N THR A 145 -16.40 19.42 26.91
CA THR A 145 -16.23 20.44 27.94
C THR A 145 -17.35 21.49 27.82
N ASN A 146 -17.47 22.37 28.78
CA ASN A 146 -18.46 23.46 28.75
C ASN A 146 -18.27 24.40 27.56
N GLU A 147 -17.08 24.45 26.96
CA GLU A 147 -16.71 25.37 25.91
C GLU A 147 -16.72 24.72 24.50
N ALA A 148 -16.18 23.51 24.37
CA ALA A 148 -16.10 22.84 23.07
C ALA A 148 -15.85 21.32 23.22
N PRO A 149 -16.31 20.49 22.27
CA PRO A 149 -15.89 19.09 22.22
C PRO A 149 -14.40 18.98 21.87
N SER A 150 -13.74 17.99 22.50
CA SER A 150 -12.33 17.62 22.26
C SER A 150 -12.24 16.19 21.82
N ILE A 151 -11.35 15.91 20.87
CA ILE A 151 -11.03 14.57 20.36
C ILE A 151 -9.56 14.32 20.62
N ALA A 152 -9.26 13.23 21.32
CA ALA A 152 -7.90 12.78 21.51
C ALA A 152 -7.71 11.40 20.84
N LEU A 153 -6.60 11.25 20.14
CA LEU A 153 -6.24 10.09 19.35
C LEU A 153 -4.88 9.55 19.80
N THR A 154 -4.81 8.23 19.96
CA THR A 154 -3.55 7.54 20.16
C THR A 154 -3.51 6.31 19.25
N ALA A 155 -2.56 6.25 18.33
CA ALA A 155 -2.39 5.14 17.39
C ALA A 155 -1.07 4.42 17.67
N LEU A 156 -1.14 3.16 18.05
CA LEU A 156 0.01 2.33 18.39
C LEU A 156 0.15 1.17 17.41
N ASP A 157 1.32 1.05 16.79
CA ASP A 157 1.75 -0.18 16.16
C ASP A 157 2.55 -1.03 17.16
N LEU A 158 1.96 -2.11 17.64
CA LEU A 158 2.59 -3.04 18.58
C LEU A 158 3.83 -3.71 18.00
N THR A 159 3.91 -3.87 16.68
CA THR A 159 4.99 -4.59 16.00
C THR A 159 6.26 -3.77 15.87
N THR A 160 6.15 -2.45 15.83
CA THR A 160 7.28 -1.50 15.74
C THR A 160 7.49 -0.73 17.04
N GLY A 161 6.46 -0.60 17.87
CA GLY A 161 6.47 0.23 19.07
C GLY A 161 6.28 1.72 18.81
N HIS A 162 5.87 2.09 17.58
CA HIS A 162 5.57 3.47 17.23
C HIS A 162 4.20 3.88 17.75
N LEU A 163 4.17 4.95 18.52
CA LEU A 163 2.98 5.54 19.11
C LEU A 163 2.79 6.97 18.59
N HIS A 164 1.71 7.21 17.87
CA HIS A 164 1.34 8.55 17.42
C HIS A 164 0.25 9.10 18.32
N VAL A 165 0.38 10.36 18.72
CA VAL A 165 -0.55 11.01 19.64
C VAL A 165 -1.00 12.36 19.10
N TYR A 166 -2.31 12.65 19.23
CA TYR A 166 -2.91 13.89 18.77
C TYR A 166 -4.10 14.29 19.63
N GLU A 167 -4.27 15.60 19.85
CA GLU A 167 -5.43 16.17 20.51
C GLU A 167 -5.90 17.40 19.76
N THR A 168 -7.18 17.45 19.47
CA THR A 168 -7.82 18.62 18.87
C THR A 168 -9.00 19.10 19.68
N LYS A 169 -9.24 20.43 19.67
CA LYS A 169 -10.41 21.05 20.27
C LYS A 169 -11.30 21.64 19.19
N ALA A 170 -12.58 21.27 19.21
CA ALA A 170 -13.54 21.84 18.28
C ALA A 170 -13.67 23.35 18.50
N GLN A 171 -13.75 24.09 17.40
CA GLN A 171 -14.16 25.47 17.42
C GLN A 171 -15.70 25.51 17.26
N GLY A 172 -16.44 25.56 18.36
CA GLY A 172 -17.91 25.59 18.39
C GLY A 172 -18.56 24.38 19.08
N SER A 173 -19.88 24.28 18.99
CA SER A 173 -20.67 23.28 19.75
C SER A 173 -20.81 21.90 19.10
N SER A 174 -20.28 21.70 17.88
CA SER A 174 -20.46 20.46 17.11
C SER A 174 -19.14 19.71 16.91
N VAL A 175 -19.11 18.42 17.21
CA VAL A 175 -17.97 17.50 16.97
C VAL A 175 -17.61 17.40 15.47
N ALA A 176 -18.59 17.53 14.59
CA ALA A 176 -18.39 17.43 13.14
C ALA A 176 -17.46 18.51 12.56
N TRP A 177 -17.16 19.55 13.30
CA TRP A 177 -16.37 20.69 12.82
C TRP A 177 -14.88 20.61 13.14
N THR A 178 -14.47 19.53 13.81
CA THR A 178 -13.08 19.33 14.25
C THR A 178 -12.34 18.29 13.41
N CYS A 179 -12.95 17.83 12.31
CA CYS A 179 -12.62 16.50 11.83
C CYS A 179 -11.55 16.44 10.74
N ASN A 180 -11.16 17.55 10.08
CA ASN A 180 -10.16 17.50 9.01
C ASN A 180 -8.83 16.89 9.51
N ASP A 181 -8.28 17.39 10.61
CA ASP A 181 -7.04 16.86 11.18
C ASP A 181 -7.21 15.44 11.70
N VAL A 182 -8.39 15.12 12.25
CA VAL A 182 -8.71 13.78 12.76
C VAL A 182 -8.78 12.78 11.60
N VAL A 183 -9.45 13.15 10.49
CA VAL A 183 -9.52 12.32 9.29
C VAL A 183 -8.13 12.16 8.68
N GLN A 184 -7.36 13.25 8.57
CA GLN A 184 -5.98 13.19 8.10
C GLN A 184 -5.11 12.28 8.97
N PHE A 185 -5.25 12.34 10.30
CA PHE A 185 -4.57 11.43 11.23
C PHE A 185 -4.94 9.97 10.95
N MET A 186 -6.23 9.67 10.74
CA MET A 186 -6.71 8.32 10.46
C MET A 186 -6.29 7.81 9.06
N GLU A 187 -6.20 8.68 8.06
CA GLU A 187 -5.68 8.33 6.73
C GLU A 187 -4.17 8.02 6.76
N LEU A 188 -3.42 8.74 7.60
CA LEU A 188 -1.99 8.52 7.78
C LEU A 188 -1.69 7.26 8.59
N TYR A 189 -2.47 7.02 9.64
CA TYR A 189 -2.33 5.88 10.54
C TYR A 189 -3.58 5.00 10.50
N PRO A 190 -3.87 4.32 9.37
CA PRO A 190 -5.13 3.61 9.17
C PRO A 190 -5.30 2.50 10.21
N PRO A 191 -6.31 2.61 11.09
CA PRO A 191 -6.50 1.63 12.15
C PRO A 191 -7.09 0.35 11.60
N LYS A 192 -6.59 -0.80 12.07
CA LYS A 192 -7.27 -2.09 11.93
C LYS A 192 -8.36 -2.27 12.99
N GLU A 193 -8.16 -1.61 14.11
CA GLU A 193 -9.11 -1.64 15.22
C GLU A 193 -9.13 -0.28 15.92
N VAL A 194 -10.32 0.20 16.25
CA VAL A 194 -10.56 1.42 17.02
C VAL A 194 -11.22 1.07 18.33
N LEU A 195 -10.54 1.39 19.42
CA LEU A 195 -11.13 1.43 20.75
C LEU A 195 -11.59 2.87 21.03
N TRP A 196 -12.74 3.06 21.63
CA TRP A 196 -13.24 4.40 21.83
C TRP A 196 -14.03 4.58 23.13
N SER A 197 -13.98 5.78 23.68
CA SER A 197 -14.79 6.18 24.84
C SER A 197 -15.36 7.58 24.66
N THR A 198 -16.47 7.84 25.32
CA THR A 198 -17.09 9.18 25.37
C THR A 198 -17.32 9.60 26.81
N SER A 199 -17.27 10.92 27.07
CA SER A 199 -17.76 11.48 28.32
C SER A 199 -19.28 11.28 28.45
N GLN A 200 -19.78 11.25 29.70
CA GLN A 200 -21.19 11.00 30.00
C GLN A 200 -22.18 11.98 29.31
N ASN A 201 -21.69 13.13 28.89
CA ASN A 201 -22.51 14.20 28.29
C ASN A 201 -22.52 14.18 26.76
N LEU A 202 -21.93 13.15 26.13
CA LEU A 202 -21.86 13.05 24.67
C LEU A 202 -22.41 11.69 24.23
N ASP A 203 -23.62 11.70 23.68
CA ASP A 203 -24.21 10.50 23.08
C ASP A 203 -23.90 10.48 21.58
N ILE A 204 -23.06 9.54 21.18
CA ILE A 204 -22.65 9.32 19.81
C ILE A 204 -22.80 7.84 19.45
N SER A 205 -23.49 7.54 18.37
CA SER A 205 -23.55 6.16 17.86
C SER A 205 -22.25 5.75 17.18
N GLU A 206 -21.94 4.46 17.17
CA GLU A 206 -20.77 3.91 16.49
C GLU A 206 -20.75 4.26 14.99
N SER A 207 -21.90 4.17 14.31
CA SER A 207 -22.03 4.51 12.90
C SER A 207 -21.68 5.98 12.63
N LYS A 208 -22.14 6.88 13.49
CA LYS A 208 -21.80 8.30 13.39
C LYS A 208 -20.33 8.56 13.67
N LEU A 209 -19.74 7.85 14.64
CA LEU A 209 -18.30 7.96 14.92
C LEU A 209 -17.46 7.46 13.74
N LYS A 210 -17.82 6.31 13.13
CA LYS A 210 -17.14 5.81 11.93
C LYS A 210 -17.14 6.82 10.79
N ALA A 211 -18.27 7.48 10.57
CA ALA A 211 -18.39 8.52 9.55
C ALA A 211 -17.51 9.74 9.86
N ILE A 212 -17.48 10.20 11.12
CA ILE A 212 -16.64 11.32 11.55
C ILE A 212 -15.16 11.04 11.37
N LEU A 213 -14.73 9.79 11.65
CA LEU A 213 -13.32 9.39 11.59
C LEU A 213 -12.86 9.02 10.17
N GLY A 214 -13.74 8.96 9.17
CA GLY A 214 -13.41 8.53 7.82
C GLY A 214 -12.91 7.09 7.72
N CYS A 215 -13.25 6.22 8.70
CA CYS A 215 -12.73 4.87 8.77
C CYS A 215 -13.42 3.92 7.80
N SER A 216 -12.65 2.95 7.27
CA SER A 216 -13.16 1.88 6.42
C SER A 216 -14.25 1.05 7.12
N SER A 217 -15.20 0.53 6.34
CA SER A 217 -16.22 -0.41 6.83
C SER A 217 -15.63 -1.70 7.42
N SER A 218 -14.42 -2.06 7.05
CA SER A 218 -13.67 -3.22 7.55
C SER A 218 -13.02 -2.99 8.92
N THR A 219 -12.91 -1.74 9.39
CA THR A 219 -12.31 -1.41 10.68
C THR A 219 -13.23 -1.83 11.82
N SER A 220 -12.70 -2.59 12.78
CA SER A 220 -13.43 -3.03 13.97
C SER A 220 -13.50 -1.89 15.00
N PHE A 221 -14.67 -1.71 15.64
CA PHE A 221 -14.89 -0.69 16.65
C PHE A 221 -15.35 -1.32 17.96
N HIS A 222 -14.73 -0.92 19.08
CA HIS A 222 -15.09 -1.42 20.40
C HIS A 222 -15.18 -0.27 21.40
N ARG A 223 -16.37 -0.09 21.94
CA ARG A 223 -16.60 0.93 22.99
C ARG A 223 -15.97 0.49 24.32
N ARG A 224 -15.33 1.41 25.00
CA ARG A 224 -14.71 1.22 26.32
C ARG A 224 -15.27 2.21 27.34
N SER A 225 -15.24 1.83 28.59
CA SER A 225 -15.59 2.76 29.69
C SER A 225 -14.46 3.76 29.90
N PRO A 226 -14.75 5.05 30.07
CA PRO A 226 -13.72 6.04 30.33
C PRO A 226 -13.06 5.83 31.70
N LEU A 227 -11.76 6.06 31.81
CA LEU A 227 -10.98 5.95 33.03
C LEU A 227 -11.15 7.20 33.92
N THR A 228 -12.37 7.43 34.44
CA THR A 228 -12.75 8.66 35.15
C THR A 228 -12.99 8.46 36.64
N THR A 229 -12.65 7.29 37.19
CA THR A 229 -12.96 6.96 38.61
C THR A 229 -11.76 6.35 39.32
N GLY A 230 -11.78 6.42 40.66
CA GLY A 230 -10.83 5.74 41.52
C GLY A 230 -9.39 6.23 41.42
N ALA A 231 -8.46 5.32 41.26
CA ALA A 231 -7.02 5.61 41.20
C ALA A 231 -6.64 6.48 40.01
N TRP A 232 -7.39 6.39 38.91
CA TRP A 232 -7.13 7.13 37.66
C TRP A 232 -7.27 8.64 37.79
N LEU A 233 -7.94 9.13 38.84
CA LEU A 233 -8.02 10.55 39.15
C LEU A 233 -6.76 11.11 39.82
N LYS A 234 -5.86 10.23 40.31
CA LYS A 234 -4.65 10.66 41.03
C LYS A 234 -3.49 10.85 40.02
N PRO A 235 -2.92 12.06 39.88
CA PRO A 235 -1.80 12.30 38.96
C PRO A 235 -0.61 11.39 39.23
N ALA A 236 -0.25 11.14 40.49
CA ALA A 236 0.87 10.24 40.84
C ALA A 236 0.65 8.79 40.36
N PHE A 237 -0.60 8.31 40.39
CA PHE A 237 -0.92 6.98 39.89
C PHE A 237 -0.77 6.92 38.37
N ARG A 238 -1.25 7.92 37.65
CA ARG A 238 -1.11 8.01 36.18
C ARG A 238 0.34 8.09 35.77
N GLU A 239 1.13 8.94 36.43
CA GLU A 239 2.57 9.08 36.20
C GLU A 239 3.31 7.74 36.36
N GLU A 240 3.07 7.02 37.46
CA GLU A 240 3.69 5.74 37.76
C GLU A 240 3.23 4.64 36.77
N TYR A 241 1.95 4.64 36.42
CA TYR A 241 1.40 3.70 35.45
C TYR A 241 2.03 3.90 34.06
N LEU A 242 2.08 5.14 33.57
CA LEU A 242 2.71 5.47 32.28
C LEU A 242 4.20 5.11 32.29
N ARG A 243 4.91 5.46 33.37
CA ARG A 243 6.34 5.15 33.54
C ARG A 243 6.58 3.65 33.42
N THR A 244 5.80 2.87 34.15
CA THR A 244 5.94 1.41 34.20
C THR A 244 5.54 0.77 32.87
N LYS A 245 4.38 1.15 32.30
CA LYS A 245 3.86 0.50 31.08
C LYS A 245 4.61 0.89 29.82
N CYS A 246 5.08 2.13 29.72
CA CYS A 246 5.90 2.59 28.59
C CYS A 246 7.41 2.32 28.80
N GLY A 247 7.81 1.63 29.87
CA GLY A 247 9.20 1.24 30.10
C GLY A 247 10.16 2.43 30.26
N LEU A 248 9.69 3.57 30.77
CA LEU A 248 10.49 4.78 30.88
C LEU A 248 11.50 4.69 32.02
N LYS A 249 12.76 4.60 31.68
CA LYS A 249 13.91 4.61 32.64
C LYS A 249 14.54 5.99 32.80
N SER A 250 14.14 6.95 31.96
CA SER A 250 14.62 8.33 32.02
C SER A 250 14.23 9.00 33.35
N LEU A 251 15.11 9.87 33.83
CA LEU A 251 14.82 10.77 34.96
C LEU A 251 13.88 11.92 34.56
N LEU A 252 13.63 12.09 33.26
CA LEU A 252 12.67 13.08 32.80
C LEU A 252 11.25 12.71 33.25
N PRO A 253 10.43 13.73 33.57
CA PRO A 253 9.00 13.51 33.80
C PRO A 253 8.34 12.80 32.61
N THR A 254 7.35 11.93 32.85
CA THR A 254 6.72 11.14 31.78
C THR A 254 6.11 12.00 30.69
N HIS A 255 5.54 13.16 31.06
CA HIS A 255 4.94 14.09 30.08
C HIS A 255 5.97 14.67 29.11
N VAL A 256 7.22 14.85 29.52
CA VAL A 256 8.31 15.29 28.63
C VAL A 256 8.74 14.13 27.73
N ALA A 257 8.92 12.94 28.30
CA ALA A 257 9.37 11.76 27.57
C ALA A 257 8.33 11.24 26.56
N LEU A 258 7.03 11.41 26.87
CA LEU A 258 5.92 10.96 26.02
C LEU A 258 5.31 12.09 25.19
N HIS A 259 5.78 13.32 25.32
CA HIS A 259 5.18 14.51 24.69
C HIS A 259 3.66 14.66 24.96
N VAL A 260 3.22 14.29 26.14
CA VAL A 260 1.81 14.28 26.55
C VAL A 260 1.65 15.14 27.80
N ALA A 261 0.90 16.22 27.74
CA ALA A 261 0.72 17.12 28.89
C ALA A 261 -0.06 16.45 30.03
N PRO A 262 0.35 16.61 31.29
CA PRO A 262 -0.38 16.05 32.42
C PRO A 262 -1.82 16.58 32.49
N GLY A 263 -2.78 15.70 32.67
CA GLY A 263 -4.19 16.06 32.74
C GLY A 263 -4.82 16.39 31.40
N SER A 264 -4.08 16.25 30.26
CA SER A 264 -4.63 16.45 28.93
C SER A 264 -5.57 15.33 28.54
N HIS A 265 -6.41 15.60 27.55
CA HIS A 265 -7.32 14.60 27.01
C HIS A 265 -6.55 13.46 26.31
N VAL A 266 -5.43 13.79 25.66
CA VAL A 266 -4.57 12.77 25.03
C VAL A 266 -3.88 11.88 26.08
N GLU A 267 -3.57 12.36 27.28
CA GLU A 267 -3.09 11.50 28.37
C GLU A 267 -4.14 10.46 28.75
N THR A 268 -5.42 10.88 28.86
CA THR A 268 -6.53 9.98 29.15
C THR A 268 -6.72 8.93 28.05
N ALA A 269 -6.59 9.32 26.78
CA ALA A 269 -6.66 8.39 25.66
C ALA A 269 -5.52 7.37 25.69
N LEU A 270 -4.29 7.81 25.98
CA LEU A 270 -3.13 6.94 26.10
C LEU A 270 -3.25 5.95 27.25
N LEU A 271 -3.66 6.41 28.43
CA LEU A 271 -3.93 5.54 29.58
C LEU A 271 -4.98 4.49 29.25
N SER A 272 -6.05 4.89 28.56
CA SER A 272 -7.14 3.99 28.16
C SER A 272 -6.68 2.95 27.14
N LEU A 273 -5.82 3.34 26.18
CA LEU A 273 -5.20 2.40 25.24
C LEU A 273 -4.35 1.36 25.96
N LEU A 274 -3.46 1.81 26.85
CA LEU A 274 -2.56 0.93 27.59
C LEU A 274 -3.32 -0.02 28.54
N TYR A 275 -4.36 0.48 29.18
CA TYR A 275 -5.22 -0.35 30.04
C TYR A 275 -6.00 -1.40 29.22
N ALA A 276 -6.53 -1.02 28.07
CA ALA A 276 -7.19 -1.96 27.18
C ALA A 276 -6.24 -3.06 26.68
N LEU A 277 -4.98 -2.70 26.37
CA LEU A 277 -3.95 -3.68 26.00
C LEU A 277 -3.61 -4.64 27.15
N GLU A 278 -3.56 -4.15 28.38
CA GLU A 278 -3.36 -5.00 29.56
C GLU A 278 -4.50 -6.01 29.74
N GLU A 279 -5.74 -5.60 29.46
CA GLU A 279 -6.89 -6.52 29.49
C GLU A 279 -6.83 -7.56 28.34
N LEU A 280 -6.34 -7.18 27.16
CA LEU A 280 -6.22 -8.08 26.00
C LEU A 280 -5.06 -9.06 26.15
N TRP A 281 -4.00 -8.61 26.79
CA TRP A 281 -2.78 -9.38 26.94
C TRP A 281 -2.05 -9.05 28.26
N PRO A 282 -2.45 -9.67 29.39
CA PRO A 282 -1.93 -9.35 30.72
C PRO A 282 -0.42 -9.48 30.88
N SER A 283 0.20 -10.43 30.15
CA SER A 283 1.65 -10.66 30.16
C SER A 283 2.46 -9.79 29.20
N LEU A 284 1.79 -8.89 28.42
CA LEU A 284 2.46 -8.03 27.46
C LEU A 284 3.40 -7.04 28.16
N LYS A 285 4.66 -7.10 27.81
CA LYS A 285 5.67 -6.09 28.13
C LYS A 285 5.83 -5.15 26.97
N LEU A 286 5.27 -3.95 27.07
CA LEU A 286 5.35 -2.98 26.00
C LEU A 286 6.79 -2.45 25.79
N GLY A 287 7.61 -2.39 26.86
CA GLY A 287 8.94 -1.78 26.78
C GLY A 287 8.90 -0.30 26.36
N THR A 288 10.01 0.25 25.98
CA THR A 288 10.10 1.64 25.53
C THR A 288 9.35 1.86 24.23
N LEU A 289 8.39 2.78 24.23
CA LEU A 289 7.64 3.19 23.04
C LEU A 289 8.30 4.42 22.41
N LEU A 290 8.32 4.47 21.09
CA LEU A 290 8.74 5.63 20.33
C LEU A 290 7.52 6.52 20.07
N VAL A 291 7.45 7.65 20.78
CA VAL A 291 6.28 8.53 20.74
C VAL A 291 6.50 9.67 19.76
N TYR A 292 5.56 9.82 18.85
CA TYR A 292 5.54 10.85 17.81
C TYR A 292 4.31 11.75 18.00
N PRO A 293 4.50 12.96 18.55
CA PRO A 293 3.40 13.91 18.62
C PRO A 293 3.05 14.39 17.21
N TRP A 294 1.76 14.49 16.93
CA TRP A 294 1.30 15.15 15.72
C TRP A 294 1.43 16.65 15.85
N VAL A 295 2.22 17.25 14.98
CA VAL A 295 2.41 18.71 14.93
C VAL A 295 1.86 19.21 13.59
N ALA A 296 0.65 19.75 13.61
CA ALA A 296 -0.03 20.24 12.41
C ALA A 296 0.74 21.36 11.69
N ASP A 297 1.40 22.24 12.43
CA ASP A 297 2.05 23.46 11.88
C ASP A 297 3.25 23.18 10.96
N SER A 298 3.88 22.01 11.05
CA SER A 298 5.05 21.66 10.23
C SER A 298 4.70 20.97 8.92
N MET A 299 3.46 20.56 8.74
CA MET A 299 2.96 19.80 7.60
C MET A 299 1.89 20.58 6.84
N VAL A 300 1.63 20.17 5.61
CA VAL A 300 0.47 20.67 4.87
C VAL A 300 -0.79 20.11 5.52
N HIS A 301 -1.63 21.03 6.00
CA HIS A 301 -2.96 20.68 6.47
C HIS A 301 -3.84 20.27 5.27
N MET A 302 -4.46 19.12 5.32
CA MET A 302 -5.28 18.62 4.22
C MET A 302 -6.75 18.63 4.61
N GLY A 303 -7.58 19.14 3.70
CA GLY A 303 -9.04 19.05 3.84
C GLY A 303 -9.50 17.59 3.84
N GLU A 304 -10.74 17.38 4.28
CA GLU A 304 -11.35 16.05 4.37
C GLU A 304 -11.22 15.25 3.07
N ASN A 305 -10.75 14.02 3.17
CA ASN A 305 -10.54 13.09 2.04
C ASN A 305 -9.61 13.61 0.91
N ALA A 306 -8.81 14.63 1.14
CA ALA A 306 -7.96 15.21 0.10
C ALA A 306 -6.98 14.20 -0.51
N LEU A 307 -6.38 13.34 0.31
CA LEU A 307 -5.47 12.27 -0.14
C LEU A 307 -6.17 11.26 -1.06
N VAL A 308 -7.40 10.88 -0.72
CA VAL A 308 -8.21 9.95 -1.54
C VAL A 308 -8.72 10.65 -2.81
N GLN A 309 -9.21 11.89 -2.70
CA GLN A 309 -9.72 12.65 -3.84
C GLN A 309 -8.64 12.95 -4.88
N LEU A 310 -7.40 13.17 -4.45
CA LEU A 310 -6.24 13.33 -5.32
C LEU A 310 -5.63 12.00 -5.79
N HIS A 311 -6.16 10.86 -5.34
CA HIS A 311 -5.60 9.54 -5.59
C HIS A 311 -4.13 9.41 -5.14
N MET A 312 -3.76 10.08 -4.06
CA MET A 312 -2.48 9.82 -3.39
C MET A 312 -2.47 8.41 -2.78
N ILE A 313 -3.62 8.01 -2.23
CA ILE A 313 -3.94 6.66 -1.74
C ILE A 313 -5.30 6.22 -2.30
N THR A 314 -5.51 4.91 -2.39
CA THR A 314 -6.82 4.33 -2.75
C THR A 314 -7.64 4.05 -1.49
N ASP A 315 -8.96 4.14 -1.62
CA ASP A 315 -9.89 3.67 -0.60
C ASP A 315 -9.95 2.13 -0.64
N ASP A 316 -9.71 1.48 0.50
CA ASP A 316 -9.76 0.02 0.67
C ASP A 316 -11.14 -0.60 0.35
N SER A 317 -12.21 0.22 0.25
CA SER A 317 -13.56 -0.24 -0.07
C SER A 317 -13.75 -0.70 -1.52
N SER A 318 -12.87 -0.31 -2.43
CA SER A 318 -12.96 -0.69 -3.84
C SER A 318 -12.28 -2.03 -4.11
N LYS A 319 -13.06 -3.06 -4.48
CA LYS A 319 -12.55 -4.39 -4.90
C LYS A 319 -11.68 -4.38 -6.17
N GLN A 320 -11.57 -3.26 -6.86
CA GLN A 320 -10.71 -3.10 -8.03
C GLN A 320 -9.39 -2.46 -7.59
N GLN A 321 -8.29 -3.09 -7.94
CA GLN A 321 -6.94 -2.54 -7.78
C GLN A 321 -6.81 -1.27 -8.63
N LYS A 322 -7.13 -0.11 -8.04
CA LYS A 322 -6.92 1.19 -8.68
C LYS A 322 -5.48 1.62 -8.42
N LEU A 323 -4.82 2.11 -9.45
CA LEU A 323 -3.51 2.72 -9.32
C LEU A 323 -3.62 4.03 -8.55
N ASP A 324 -2.77 4.22 -7.55
CA ASP A 324 -2.59 5.48 -6.82
C ASP A 324 -1.14 5.96 -6.89
N VAL A 325 -0.89 7.20 -6.47
CA VAL A 325 0.44 7.80 -6.52
C VAL A 325 1.41 7.01 -5.63
N LEU A 326 1.00 6.65 -4.42
CA LEU A 326 1.85 5.89 -3.50
C LEU A 326 2.29 4.55 -4.09
N SER A 327 1.40 3.83 -4.77
CA SER A 327 1.74 2.54 -5.40
C SER A 327 2.70 2.69 -6.58
N ILE A 328 2.58 3.78 -7.36
CA ILE A 328 3.52 4.08 -8.46
C ILE A 328 4.93 4.33 -7.93
N PHE A 329 5.03 5.08 -6.84
CA PHE A 329 6.31 5.42 -6.24
C PHE A 329 6.92 4.29 -5.40
N ASN A 330 6.12 3.32 -4.95
CA ASN A 330 6.54 2.29 -4.00
C ASN A 330 7.37 1.18 -4.65
N THR A 331 8.60 1.53 -5.04
CA THR A 331 9.63 0.59 -5.49
C THR A 331 10.74 0.39 -4.45
N THR A 332 10.46 0.68 -3.18
CA THR A 332 11.39 0.57 -2.06
C THR A 332 11.93 -0.85 -1.91
N ALA A 333 13.17 -0.95 -1.47
CA ALA A 333 13.87 -2.22 -1.29
C ALA A 333 13.62 -2.85 0.09
N THR A 334 13.34 -2.03 1.11
CA THR A 334 13.19 -2.44 2.50
C THR A 334 11.78 -2.18 3.04
N PRO A 335 11.30 -2.94 4.06
CA PRO A 335 10.04 -2.63 4.74
C PRO A 335 10.05 -1.26 5.42
N MET A 336 11.17 -0.86 6.00
CA MET A 336 11.35 0.46 6.63
C MET A 336 11.26 1.57 5.59
N GLY A 337 11.94 1.41 4.45
CA GLY A 337 11.86 2.34 3.32
C GLY A 337 10.44 2.53 2.81
N ARG A 338 9.63 1.45 2.77
CA ARG A 338 8.22 1.53 2.39
C ARG A 338 7.41 2.42 3.34
N ARG A 339 7.58 2.23 4.67
CA ARG A 339 6.94 3.08 5.68
C ARG A 339 7.43 4.52 5.57
N GLY A 340 8.74 4.71 5.44
CA GLY A 340 9.35 6.03 5.27
C GLY A 340 8.88 6.75 3.99
N LEU A 341 8.70 6.02 2.87
CA LEU A 341 8.15 6.57 1.64
C LEU A 341 6.69 7.01 1.82
N ARG A 342 5.88 6.17 2.47
CA ARG A 342 4.49 6.52 2.80
C ARG A 342 4.43 7.79 3.63
N ASP A 343 5.20 7.85 4.71
CA ASP A 343 5.29 9.04 5.56
C ASP A 343 5.74 10.26 4.77
N ARG A 344 6.76 10.13 3.94
CA ARG A 344 7.31 11.22 3.13
C ARG A 344 6.28 11.81 2.15
N LEU A 345 5.52 10.96 1.45
CA LEU A 345 4.55 11.39 0.44
C LEU A 345 3.22 11.88 1.02
N LEU A 346 2.81 11.33 2.18
CA LEU A 346 1.52 11.66 2.78
C LEU A 346 1.61 12.74 3.87
N LYS A 347 2.82 13.10 4.29
CA LYS A 347 3.11 14.20 5.24
C LYS A 347 4.01 15.26 4.58
N PRO A 348 3.56 15.89 3.47
CA PRO A 348 4.39 16.91 2.82
C PRO A 348 4.63 18.09 3.75
N SER A 349 5.85 18.59 3.74
CA SER A 349 6.27 19.71 4.61
C SER A 349 5.72 21.05 4.12
N ALA A 350 5.40 21.93 5.05
CA ALA A 350 5.09 23.34 4.77
C ALA A 350 6.32 24.25 4.89
N ASP A 351 7.46 23.71 5.32
CA ASP A 351 8.72 24.43 5.52
C ASP A 351 9.65 24.34 4.31
N ALA A 352 9.98 25.47 3.69
CA ALA A 352 10.81 25.55 2.49
C ALA A 352 12.22 24.95 2.69
N LYS A 353 12.80 25.11 3.88
CA LYS A 353 14.13 24.58 4.20
C LYS A 353 14.12 23.05 4.21
N THR A 354 13.17 22.45 4.90
CA THR A 354 12.99 21.00 4.96
C THR A 354 12.73 20.42 3.58
N ILE A 355 11.88 21.07 2.77
CA ILE A 355 11.61 20.66 1.39
C ILE A 355 12.90 20.68 0.57
N THR A 356 13.68 21.75 0.65
CA THR A 356 14.94 21.90 -0.11
C THR A 356 15.96 20.84 0.29
N GLN A 357 16.16 20.61 1.59
CA GLN A 357 17.06 19.55 2.09
C GLN A 357 16.64 18.17 1.55
N ASN A 358 15.37 17.92 1.51
CA ASN A 358 14.82 16.67 0.98
C ASN A 358 15.06 16.54 -0.53
N LEU A 359 14.89 17.62 -1.29
CA LEU A 359 15.18 17.65 -2.72
C LEU A 359 16.68 17.45 -3.02
N ASP A 360 17.55 18.07 -2.21
CA ASP A 360 19.00 17.91 -2.33
C ASP A 360 19.39 16.44 -2.12
N ALA A 361 18.82 15.79 -1.09
CA ALA A 361 19.06 14.39 -0.82
C ALA A 361 18.57 13.45 -1.92
N VAL A 362 17.50 13.78 -2.63
CA VAL A 362 17.03 13.02 -3.79
C VAL A 362 17.94 13.29 -4.99
N GLU A 363 18.31 14.56 -5.25
CA GLU A 363 19.13 14.94 -6.40
C GLU A 363 20.49 14.26 -6.38
N GLU A 364 21.09 14.08 -5.20
CA GLU A 364 22.34 13.34 -5.05
C GLU A 364 22.26 11.96 -5.73
N TRP A 365 21.10 11.28 -5.61
CA TRP A 365 20.87 9.97 -6.21
C TRP A 365 20.44 10.04 -7.67
N VAL A 366 19.81 11.13 -8.12
CA VAL A 366 19.44 11.34 -9.53
C VAL A 366 20.70 11.48 -10.40
N VAL A 367 21.70 12.23 -9.92
CA VAL A 367 22.95 12.46 -10.67
C VAL A 367 23.93 11.29 -10.60
N ARG A 368 23.76 10.38 -9.63
CA ARG A 368 24.64 9.22 -9.43
C ARG A 368 24.35 8.16 -10.49
N PRO A 369 25.38 7.63 -11.21
CA PRO A 369 25.17 6.59 -12.22
C PRO A 369 24.43 5.35 -11.68
N SER A 370 23.51 4.80 -12.45
CA SER A 370 22.70 3.62 -12.07
C SER A 370 23.57 2.40 -11.74
N GLU A 371 24.72 2.24 -12.38
CA GLU A 371 25.68 1.17 -12.12
C GLU A 371 26.23 1.21 -10.68
N GLN A 372 26.39 2.40 -10.11
CA GLN A 372 26.81 2.58 -8.71
C GLN A 372 25.66 2.34 -7.74
N GLN A 373 24.41 2.56 -8.15
CA GLN A 373 23.22 2.37 -7.32
C GLN A 373 22.78 0.91 -7.23
N ALA A 374 22.92 0.14 -8.32
CA ALA A 374 22.43 -1.24 -8.39
C ALA A 374 23.00 -2.17 -7.31
N PRO A 375 24.33 -2.15 -6.98
CA PRO A 375 24.86 -2.95 -5.88
C PRO A 375 24.27 -2.58 -4.52
N LEU A 376 24.07 -1.29 -4.25
CA LEU A 376 23.49 -0.78 -3.02
C LEU A 376 22.03 -1.27 -2.87
N ARG A 377 21.25 -1.13 -3.93
CA ARG A 377 19.86 -1.59 -3.97
C ARG A 377 19.74 -3.10 -3.78
N LYS A 378 20.67 -3.88 -4.33
CA LYS A 378 20.74 -5.33 -4.09
C LYS A 378 20.98 -5.66 -2.63
N ARG A 379 21.83 -4.89 -1.93
CA ARG A 379 22.08 -5.07 -0.49
C ARG A 379 20.88 -4.65 0.36
N LEU A 380 20.25 -3.51 0.07
CA LEU A 380 19.03 -3.08 0.75
C LEU A 380 17.93 -4.17 0.70
N LYS A 381 17.75 -4.86 -0.42
CA LYS A 381 16.78 -5.97 -0.56
C LYS A 381 17.04 -7.16 0.37
N THR A 382 18.24 -7.31 0.90
CA THR A 382 18.59 -8.41 1.83
C THR A 382 18.37 -8.03 3.29
N MET A 383 18.01 -6.78 3.57
CA MET A 383 17.86 -6.28 4.93
C MET A 383 16.52 -6.70 5.55
N SER A 384 16.60 -7.10 6.80
CA SER A 384 15.43 -7.38 7.64
C SER A 384 14.77 -6.09 8.14
N ASP A 385 13.52 -6.19 8.58
CA ASP A 385 12.80 -5.06 9.17
C ASP A 385 13.38 -4.72 10.56
N MET A 386 14.22 -3.69 10.59
CA MET A 386 14.93 -3.28 11.80
C MET A 386 14.00 -2.80 12.92
N HIS A 387 12.88 -2.10 12.60
CA HIS A 387 11.93 -1.68 13.64
C HIS A 387 11.30 -2.89 14.34
N ARG A 388 10.81 -3.86 13.56
CA ARG A 388 10.19 -5.07 14.10
C ARG A 388 11.20 -5.98 14.80
N LEU A 389 12.41 -6.01 14.30
CA LEU A 389 13.49 -6.78 14.89
C LEU A 389 13.89 -6.22 16.26
N TYR A 390 14.07 -4.89 16.37
CA TYR A 390 14.29 -4.23 17.65
C TYR A 390 13.19 -4.57 18.67
N ARG A 391 11.94 -4.51 18.20
CA ARG A 391 10.80 -4.81 19.05
C ARG A 391 10.80 -6.24 19.57
N ARG A 392 11.18 -7.23 18.75
CA ARG A 392 11.31 -8.63 19.16
C ARG A 392 12.45 -8.82 20.16
N ILE A 393 13.58 -8.15 19.96
CA ILE A 393 14.68 -8.16 20.95
C ILE A 393 14.16 -7.61 22.28
N GLN A 394 13.52 -6.47 22.28
CA GLN A 394 12.99 -5.80 23.46
C GLN A 394 11.97 -6.65 24.23
N GLN A 395 11.14 -7.39 23.51
CA GLN A 395 10.12 -8.28 24.11
C GLN A 395 10.64 -9.67 24.47
N GLY A 396 11.89 -10.00 24.11
CA GLY A 396 12.44 -11.32 24.33
C GLY A 396 11.79 -12.40 23.46
N THR A 397 11.31 -12.04 22.27
CA THR A 397 10.68 -12.96 21.31
C THR A 397 11.53 -13.18 20.04
N VAL A 398 12.77 -12.72 20.07
CA VAL A 398 13.72 -12.88 18.97
C VAL A 398 14.08 -14.35 18.74
N THR A 399 14.12 -14.74 17.47
CA THR A 399 14.44 -16.11 17.03
C THR A 399 15.83 -16.17 16.42
N ALA A 400 16.35 -17.40 16.21
CA ALA A 400 17.60 -17.62 15.50
C ALA A 400 17.55 -17.01 14.07
N ALA A 401 16.43 -17.16 13.38
CA ALA A 401 16.24 -16.57 12.04
C ALA A 401 16.30 -15.03 12.06
N ASP A 402 15.79 -14.41 13.12
CA ASP A 402 15.88 -12.97 13.31
C ASP A 402 17.32 -12.48 13.49
N LEU A 403 18.13 -13.23 14.26
CA LEU A 403 19.55 -12.92 14.50
C LEU A 403 20.39 -13.12 13.24
N ILE A 404 20.12 -14.15 12.44
CA ILE A 404 20.71 -14.33 11.11
C ILE A 404 20.34 -13.17 10.17
N GLY A 405 19.08 -12.77 10.20
CA GLY A 405 18.60 -11.62 9.45
C GLY A 405 19.27 -10.31 9.86
N LEU A 406 19.51 -10.13 11.17
CA LEU A 406 20.26 -8.99 11.69
C LEU A 406 21.73 -9.01 11.24
N ASP A 407 22.41 -10.14 11.34
CA ASP A 407 23.80 -10.27 10.88
C ASP A 407 23.91 -9.91 9.39
N THR A 408 22.99 -10.43 8.57
CA THR A 408 22.90 -10.10 7.14
C THR A 408 22.67 -8.60 6.92
N THR A 409 21.79 -8.00 7.72
CA THR A 409 21.47 -6.56 7.63
C THR A 409 22.65 -5.70 8.00
N LEU A 410 23.35 -6.02 9.11
CA LEU A 410 24.53 -5.27 9.53
C LEU A 410 25.68 -5.38 8.52
N LYS A 411 25.93 -6.58 7.97
CA LYS A 411 26.91 -6.78 6.88
C LYS A 411 26.55 -5.99 5.61
N ALA A 412 25.26 -5.94 5.26
CA ALA A 412 24.79 -5.14 4.14
C ALA A 412 24.97 -3.63 4.42
N THR A 413 24.71 -3.20 5.66
CA THR A 413 24.91 -1.82 6.11
C THR A 413 26.39 -1.43 6.05
N GLU A 414 27.30 -2.25 6.60
CA GLU A 414 28.76 -2.06 6.52
C GLU A 414 29.24 -1.94 5.06
N PHE A 415 28.74 -2.79 4.18
CA PHE A 415 29.06 -2.72 2.75
C PHE A 415 28.62 -1.40 2.12
N ILE A 416 27.39 -0.95 2.40
CA ILE A 416 26.86 0.31 1.84
C ILE A 416 27.66 1.50 2.38
N GLN A 417 27.92 1.53 3.69
CA GLN A 417 28.73 2.58 4.33
C GLN A 417 30.12 2.66 3.71
N GLY A 418 30.81 1.54 3.54
CA GLY A 418 32.12 1.48 2.89
C GLY A 418 32.09 1.91 1.43
N THR A 419 31.00 1.60 0.68
CA THR A 419 30.86 2.04 -0.71
C THR A 419 30.61 3.55 -0.83
N LEU A 420 29.97 4.14 0.17
CA LEU A 420 29.67 5.59 0.23
C LEU A 420 30.75 6.40 0.97
N ASP A 421 31.81 5.75 1.42
CA ASP A 421 32.89 6.33 2.23
C ASP A 421 32.38 7.01 3.52
N LEU A 422 31.38 6.37 4.14
CA LEU A 422 30.77 6.84 5.38
C LEU A 422 31.30 6.04 6.58
N SER A 423 31.74 6.74 7.63
CA SER A 423 32.12 6.11 8.89
C SER A 423 31.00 6.29 9.92
N MET A 424 30.23 5.24 10.16
CA MET A 424 29.21 5.21 11.22
C MET A 424 29.61 4.17 12.28
N THR A 425 30.00 4.65 13.45
CA THR A 425 30.38 3.77 14.59
C THR A 425 29.18 3.01 15.17
N GLN A 426 27.97 3.54 15.01
CA GLN A 426 26.71 2.97 15.54
C GLN A 426 26.46 1.54 15.05
N THR A 427 26.74 1.25 13.78
CA THR A 427 26.59 -0.12 13.24
C THR A 427 27.49 -1.12 13.97
N LEU A 428 28.74 -0.70 14.27
CA LEU A 428 29.68 -1.52 15.01
C LEU A 428 29.25 -1.71 16.47
N GLU A 429 28.70 -0.68 17.11
CA GLU A 429 28.20 -0.72 18.48
C GLU A 429 27.02 -1.66 18.62
N ILE A 430 26.04 -1.60 17.70
CA ILE A 430 24.94 -2.57 17.63
C ILE A 430 25.49 -3.99 17.50
N LYS A 431 26.43 -4.22 16.58
CA LYS A 431 27.04 -5.52 16.32
C LYS A 431 27.73 -6.09 17.55
N LYS A 432 28.54 -5.27 18.24
CA LYS A 432 29.23 -5.66 19.46
C LYS A 432 28.25 -5.97 20.60
N ALA A 433 27.25 -5.14 20.80
CA ALA A 433 26.29 -5.32 21.87
C ALA A 433 25.41 -6.57 21.64
N VAL A 434 24.85 -6.74 20.45
CA VAL A 434 23.95 -7.87 20.17
C VAL A 434 24.72 -9.19 20.11
N PHE A 435 25.82 -9.25 19.38
CA PHE A 435 26.62 -10.48 19.26
C PHE A 435 27.63 -10.66 20.39
N GLY A 436 27.65 -9.77 21.39
CA GLY A 436 28.20 -9.99 22.71
C GLY A 436 27.28 -10.82 23.64
N VAL A 437 26.03 -10.97 23.27
CA VAL A 437 25.00 -11.76 24.00
C VAL A 437 24.60 -13.00 23.20
N PHE A 438 24.36 -12.86 21.89
CA PHE A 438 23.88 -13.94 21.03
C PHE A 438 24.97 -14.51 20.13
N SER A 439 24.95 -15.83 19.92
CA SER A 439 25.88 -16.54 19.05
C SER A 439 25.28 -16.72 17.65
N VAL A 440 25.83 -16.00 16.67
CA VAL A 440 25.43 -16.15 15.27
C VAL A 440 25.70 -17.56 14.75
N ASP A 441 26.83 -18.17 15.15
CA ASP A 441 27.21 -19.50 14.69
C ASP A 441 26.23 -20.58 15.19
N LYS A 442 25.77 -20.49 16.45
CA LYS A 442 24.75 -21.40 16.98
C LYS A 442 23.43 -21.23 16.25
N CYS A 443 23.07 -19.97 15.86
CA CYS A 443 21.87 -19.68 15.08
C CYS A 443 21.94 -20.32 13.68
N TYR A 444 23.07 -20.24 12.99
CA TYR A 444 23.25 -20.86 11.67
C TYR A 444 23.23 -22.39 11.74
N ASN A 445 23.75 -23.00 12.84
CA ASN A 445 23.75 -24.43 13.02
C ASN A 445 22.35 -25.00 13.27
N GLY A 446 21.43 -24.24 13.82
CA GLY A 446 20.00 -24.57 13.99
C GLY A 446 19.75 -25.84 14.85
N SER A 447 20.62 -26.14 15.81
CA SER A 447 20.49 -27.32 16.64
C SER A 447 19.54 -27.09 17.82
N GLU A 448 18.60 -28.01 18.04
CA GLU A 448 17.72 -28.01 19.23
C GLU A 448 18.50 -28.29 20.54
N ASP A 449 19.74 -28.74 20.43
CA ASP A 449 20.62 -29.06 21.55
C ASP A 449 21.44 -27.86 22.06
N GLN A 450 21.25 -26.70 21.44
CA GLN A 450 21.98 -25.47 21.77
C GLN A 450 21.01 -24.28 21.87
N SER A 451 21.30 -23.38 22.81
CA SER A 451 20.65 -22.08 22.89
C SER A 451 21.21 -21.14 21.83
N ILE A 452 20.55 -20.00 21.66
CA ILE A 452 21.06 -18.91 20.79
C ILE A 452 22.06 -18.00 21.50
N PHE A 453 22.37 -18.24 22.79
CA PHE A 453 23.28 -17.42 23.58
C PHE A 453 24.74 -17.82 23.40
N LEU A 454 25.63 -16.83 23.60
CA LEU A 454 27.04 -17.12 23.79
C LEU A 454 27.28 -17.83 25.14
N ALA A 455 28.32 -18.65 25.21
CA ALA A 455 28.75 -19.24 26.45
C ALA A 455 29.16 -18.13 27.46
N GLY A 456 28.77 -18.30 28.71
CA GLY A 456 29.06 -17.36 29.79
C GLY A 456 27.98 -16.28 29.99
N VAL A 457 26.98 -16.19 29.10
CA VAL A 457 25.84 -15.23 29.28
C VAL A 457 24.94 -15.68 30.42
N ASN A 458 24.70 -16.97 30.54
CA ASN A 458 23.91 -17.54 31.63
C ASN A 458 24.40 -18.94 31.99
N LEU A 459 24.91 -19.07 33.22
CA LEU A 459 25.50 -20.33 33.74
C LEU A 459 24.50 -21.50 33.78
N ALA A 460 23.23 -21.25 33.99
CA ALA A 460 22.20 -22.29 33.98
C ALA A 460 22.02 -22.89 32.58
N ILE A 461 21.96 -22.02 31.53
CA ILE A 461 21.91 -22.46 30.13
C ILE A 461 23.14 -23.23 29.76
N ASP A 462 24.34 -22.73 30.10
CA ASP A 462 25.61 -23.42 29.83
C ASP A 462 25.67 -24.80 30.50
N GLY A 463 25.18 -24.89 31.74
CA GLY A 463 25.07 -26.17 32.46
C GLY A 463 24.11 -27.15 31.78
N ILE A 464 22.98 -26.71 31.27
CA ILE A 464 22.02 -27.56 30.55
C ILE A 464 22.63 -28.02 29.21
N GLU A 465 23.25 -27.13 28.45
CA GLU A 465 23.93 -27.46 27.19
C GLU A 465 25.04 -28.50 27.41
N SER A 466 25.84 -28.35 28.47
CA SER A 466 26.88 -29.31 28.83
C SER A 466 26.30 -30.70 29.15
N GLN A 467 25.17 -30.74 29.86
CA GLN A 467 24.48 -32.01 30.14
C GLN A 467 23.92 -32.66 28.86
N ILE A 468 23.36 -31.85 27.93
CA ILE A 468 22.91 -32.36 26.63
C ILE A 468 24.09 -32.92 25.84
N GLN A 469 25.22 -32.19 25.77
CA GLN A 469 26.42 -32.66 25.09
C GLN A 469 26.93 -33.98 25.68
N THR A 470 26.98 -34.12 27.02
CA THR A 470 27.37 -35.35 27.70
C THR A 470 26.43 -36.50 27.38
N THR A 471 25.12 -36.22 27.34
CA THR A 471 24.10 -37.23 27.02
C THR A 471 24.23 -37.68 25.54
N ASN A 472 24.45 -36.74 24.62
CA ASN A 472 24.69 -37.02 23.20
C ASN A 472 26.02 -37.79 22.99
N ALA A 473 27.08 -37.45 23.72
CA ALA A 473 28.33 -38.22 23.70
C ALA A 473 28.13 -39.67 24.16
N THR A 474 27.32 -39.90 25.21
CA THR A 474 26.91 -41.21 25.65
C THR A 474 26.16 -41.99 24.56
N LEU A 475 25.24 -41.30 23.83
CA LEU A 475 24.54 -41.92 22.71
C LEU A 475 25.50 -42.29 21.57
N THR A 476 26.43 -41.38 21.24
CA THR A 476 27.46 -41.61 20.21
C THR A 476 28.33 -42.82 20.58
N THR A 477 28.81 -42.89 21.82
CA THR A 477 29.60 -44.04 22.31
C THR A 477 28.82 -45.34 22.23
N TRP A 478 27.49 -45.29 22.51
CA TRP A 478 26.61 -46.44 22.38
C TRP A 478 26.48 -46.87 20.90
N ILE A 479 26.35 -45.93 19.96
CA ILE A 479 26.32 -46.23 18.53
C ILE A 479 27.66 -46.80 18.02
N GLU A 480 28.78 -46.23 18.46
CA GLU A 480 30.12 -46.70 18.12
C GLU A 480 30.36 -48.15 18.60
N ALA A 481 29.92 -48.49 19.82
CA ALA A 481 29.99 -49.83 20.34
C ALA A 481 29.17 -50.82 19.50
N CYS A 482 27.98 -50.43 19.05
CA CYS A 482 27.18 -51.22 18.14
C CYS A 482 27.88 -51.39 16.78
N ALA A 483 28.41 -50.34 16.21
CA ALA A 483 29.10 -50.34 14.93
C ALA A 483 30.35 -51.23 14.95
N LYS A 484 31.16 -51.12 16.01
CA LYS A 484 32.34 -52.00 16.26
C LYS A 484 31.94 -53.46 16.35
N THR A 485 30.87 -53.77 17.05
CA THR A 485 30.36 -55.14 17.20
C THR A 485 29.82 -55.69 15.89
N ALA A 486 29.19 -54.86 15.07
CA ALA A 486 28.69 -55.22 13.74
C ALA A 486 29.77 -55.26 12.65
N GLY A 487 30.97 -54.71 12.90
CA GLY A 487 32.05 -54.61 11.91
C GLY A 487 31.78 -53.60 10.82
N VAL A 488 31.06 -52.53 11.15
CA VAL A 488 30.68 -51.43 10.21
C VAL A 488 31.09 -50.06 10.76
N THR A 489 31.04 -49.03 9.94
CA THR A 489 31.31 -47.66 10.39
C THR A 489 30.15 -47.13 11.24
N PRO A 490 30.38 -46.22 12.22
CA PRO A 490 29.35 -45.66 13.09
C PRO A 490 28.22 -44.96 12.31
N ASP A 491 28.53 -44.30 11.21
CA ASP A 491 27.57 -43.60 10.38
C ASP A 491 26.48 -44.49 9.77
N THR A 492 26.72 -45.81 9.83
CA THR A 492 25.76 -46.81 9.34
C THR A 492 24.54 -46.96 10.26
N PHE A 493 24.69 -46.57 11.52
CA PHE A 493 23.64 -46.58 12.52
C PHE A 493 23.17 -45.15 12.77
N LYS A 494 21.86 -44.94 12.59
CA LYS A 494 21.26 -43.59 12.71
C LYS A 494 20.23 -43.56 13.83
N PRO A 495 20.30 -42.61 14.75
CA PRO A 495 19.25 -42.40 15.73
C PRO A 495 17.94 -41.98 15.03
N ASP A 496 16.84 -42.55 15.45
CA ASP A 496 15.49 -42.26 15.01
C ASP A 496 14.63 -41.88 16.24
N PHE A 497 14.40 -40.61 16.41
CA PHE A 497 13.59 -40.10 17.52
C PHE A 497 12.11 -40.27 17.18
N ARG A 498 11.37 -41.01 18.01
CA ARG A 498 9.93 -41.21 17.90
C ARG A 498 9.22 -40.51 19.04
N GLU A 499 7.87 -40.37 18.96
CA GLU A 499 7.11 -39.62 19.98
C GLU A 499 7.41 -40.03 21.45
N LYS A 500 7.76 -41.29 21.72
CA LYS A 500 7.95 -41.75 23.07
C LYS A 500 9.22 -42.62 23.28
N SER A 501 10.04 -42.84 22.25
CA SER A 501 11.20 -43.71 22.30
C SER A 501 12.28 -43.27 21.31
N LEU A 502 13.51 -43.68 21.61
CA LEU A 502 14.67 -43.56 20.73
C LEU A 502 15.08 -44.95 20.24
N VAL A 503 15.11 -45.10 18.91
CA VAL A 503 15.57 -46.34 18.29
C VAL A 503 16.76 -46.02 17.38
N ILE A 504 17.66 -47.00 17.24
CA ILE A 504 18.80 -46.87 16.33
C ILE A 504 18.56 -47.69 15.09
N LYS A 505 18.31 -47.02 13.96
CA LYS A 505 18.16 -47.66 12.65
C LYS A 505 19.52 -48.11 12.11
N GLY A 506 19.56 -49.30 11.53
CA GLY A 506 20.77 -49.83 10.88
C GLY A 506 20.41 -50.83 9.77
N PRO A 507 21.39 -51.17 8.90
CA PRO A 507 21.20 -52.19 7.87
C PRO A 507 20.86 -53.55 8.49
N ARG A 508 19.94 -54.25 7.84
CA ARG A 508 19.49 -55.56 8.27
C ARG A 508 20.67 -56.55 8.50
N ALA A 509 21.64 -56.55 7.58
CA ALA A 509 22.82 -57.40 7.68
C ALA A 509 23.65 -57.11 8.91
N ALA A 510 23.92 -55.84 9.25
CA ALA A 510 24.68 -55.46 10.43
C ALA A 510 23.99 -55.87 11.73
N ILE A 511 22.67 -55.62 11.83
CA ILE A 511 21.88 -56.02 12.99
C ILE A 511 21.80 -57.55 13.12
N GLN A 512 21.61 -58.26 12.00
CA GLN A 512 21.62 -59.73 12.01
C GLN A 512 22.98 -60.30 12.48
N THR A 513 24.11 -59.72 12.06
CA THR A 513 25.44 -60.09 12.51
C THR A 513 25.56 -59.98 14.02
N MET A 514 25.08 -58.90 14.63
CA MET A 514 25.09 -58.70 16.09
C MET A 514 24.20 -59.68 16.81
N VAL A 515 23.03 -60.00 16.27
CA VAL A 515 22.11 -61.01 16.85
C VAL A 515 22.70 -62.41 16.79
N MET A 516 23.26 -62.83 15.65
CA MET A 516 23.87 -64.10 15.46
C MET A 516 25.12 -64.28 16.32
N ALA A 517 25.91 -63.22 16.47
CA ALA A 517 27.12 -63.27 17.34
C ALA A 517 26.78 -63.22 18.84
N LYS A 518 25.48 -63.05 19.22
CA LYS A 518 25.03 -62.87 20.61
C LYS A 518 25.73 -61.69 21.30
N LYS A 519 26.08 -60.66 20.56
CA LYS A 519 26.82 -59.46 21.01
C LYS A 519 25.96 -58.18 20.95
N LEU A 520 24.66 -58.27 21.22
CA LEU A 520 23.83 -57.12 21.43
C LEU A 520 24.20 -56.39 22.73
N PRO A 521 24.18 -55.06 22.80
CA PRO A 521 24.33 -54.33 24.07
C PRO A 521 23.32 -54.83 25.12
N PRO A 522 23.62 -54.67 26.43
CA PRO A 522 22.69 -55.05 27.50
C PRO A 522 21.32 -54.40 27.28
N ASN A 523 20.25 -55.07 27.65
CA ASN A 523 18.86 -54.57 27.59
C ASN A 523 18.41 -54.12 26.18
N THR A 524 19.02 -54.67 25.11
CA THR A 524 18.72 -54.27 23.71
C THR A 524 18.01 -55.40 22.98
N THR A 525 16.93 -55.07 22.31
CA THR A 525 16.19 -55.92 21.39
C THR A 525 16.40 -55.47 19.95
N ALA A 526 16.55 -56.42 19.04
CA ALA A 526 16.66 -56.14 17.62
C ALA A 526 15.32 -56.41 16.94
N VAL A 527 14.76 -55.41 16.27
CA VAL A 527 13.53 -55.54 15.47
C VAL A 527 13.91 -55.53 13.99
N ILE A 528 13.58 -56.68 13.30
CA ILE A 528 13.93 -56.88 11.90
C ILE A 528 12.64 -57.15 11.13
N ASN A 529 12.15 -56.12 10.42
CA ASN A 529 10.90 -56.15 9.65
C ASN A 529 11.19 -55.96 8.15
N LYS A 530 10.16 -56.22 7.30
CA LYS A 530 10.23 -55.89 5.86
C LYS A 530 10.40 -54.40 5.57
N GLY A 531 9.96 -53.50 6.47
CA GLY A 531 10.01 -52.04 6.32
C GLY A 531 11.20 -51.37 6.98
N GLY A 532 12.14 -52.10 7.64
CA GLY A 532 13.31 -51.52 8.30
C GLY A 532 13.81 -52.36 9.45
N SER A 533 15.06 -52.15 9.84
CA SER A 533 15.67 -52.82 10.98
C SER A 533 16.21 -51.80 11.96
N TYR A 534 15.95 -51.99 13.24
CA TYR A 534 16.37 -51.06 14.29
C TYR A 534 16.64 -51.79 15.62
N LEU A 535 17.36 -51.12 16.48
CA LEU A 535 17.66 -51.55 17.85
C LEU A 535 16.81 -50.73 18.83
N GLU A 536 16.17 -51.39 19.76
CA GLU A 536 15.42 -50.78 20.89
C GLU A 536 16.13 -51.18 22.19
N SER A 537 16.22 -50.26 23.15
CA SER A 537 16.82 -50.53 24.45
C SER A 537 16.23 -49.63 25.52
N THR A 538 16.04 -50.16 26.72
CA THR A 538 15.62 -49.34 27.89
C THR A 538 16.65 -48.26 28.23
N ASP A 539 17.92 -48.45 27.89
CA ASP A 539 18.95 -47.42 28.06
C ASP A 539 18.79 -46.30 27.03
N LEU A 540 18.40 -46.60 25.78
CA LEU A 540 18.04 -45.63 24.77
C LEU A 540 16.80 -44.84 25.20
N ASP A 541 15.78 -45.46 25.77
CA ASP A 541 14.59 -44.80 26.29
C ASP A 541 14.91 -43.87 27.47
N ARG A 542 15.82 -44.25 28.34
CA ARG A 542 16.32 -43.38 29.42
C ARG A 542 17.10 -42.18 28.87
N LEU A 543 17.96 -42.38 27.90
CA LEU A 543 18.69 -41.29 27.23
C LEU A 543 17.70 -40.33 26.52
N TYR A 544 16.72 -40.88 25.82
CA TYR A 544 15.67 -40.09 25.21
C TYR A 544 14.89 -39.26 26.22
N GLY A 545 14.43 -39.87 27.29
CA GLY A 545 13.71 -39.17 28.36
C GLY A 545 14.57 -38.11 29.06
N SER A 546 15.89 -38.28 29.13
CA SER A 546 16.82 -37.28 29.64
C SER A 546 16.99 -36.13 28.65
N LEU A 547 17.24 -36.42 27.38
CA LEU A 547 17.38 -35.43 26.33
C LEU A 547 16.11 -34.59 26.18
N SER A 548 14.95 -35.22 26.17
CA SER A 548 13.65 -34.49 26.05
C SER A 548 13.44 -33.55 27.23
N ARG A 549 13.75 -33.99 28.47
CA ARG A 549 13.64 -33.11 29.64
C ARG A 549 14.65 -31.97 29.61
N LEU A 550 15.88 -32.23 29.20
CA LEU A 550 16.92 -31.20 29.09
C LEU A 550 16.62 -30.19 28.01
N ARG A 551 16.12 -30.61 26.83
CA ARG A 551 15.70 -29.73 25.77
C ARG A 551 14.52 -28.82 26.21
N GLU A 552 13.54 -29.39 26.89
CA GLU A 552 12.44 -28.59 27.42
C GLU A 552 12.92 -27.62 28.49
N SER A 553 13.82 -28.06 29.40
CA SER A 553 14.45 -27.18 30.38
C SER A 553 15.26 -26.07 29.71
N LEU A 554 15.97 -26.37 28.62
CA LEU A 554 16.70 -25.39 27.83
C LEU A 554 15.78 -24.36 27.23
N ARG A 555 14.67 -24.81 26.60
CA ARG A 555 13.65 -23.93 25.99
C ARG A 555 13.04 -22.98 27.00
N VAL A 556 12.65 -23.50 28.18
CA VAL A 556 12.05 -22.68 29.24
C VAL A 556 13.07 -21.68 29.78
N GLN A 557 14.29 -22.13 30.09
CA GLN A 557 15.34 -21.25 30.60
C GLN A 557 15.74 -20.19 29.56
N GLN A 558 15.82 -20.57 28.29
CA GLN A 558 16.12 -19.65 27.19
C GLN A 558 15.04 -18.55 27.09
N SER A 559 13.76 -18.88 27.20
CA SER A 559 12.69 -17.88 27.14
C SER A 559 12.76 -16.86 28.27
N VAL A 560 13.12 -17.27 29.48
CA VAL A 560 13.30 -16.37 30.63
C VAL A 560 14.50 -15.44 30.40
N VAL A 561 15.64 -15.99 30.00
CA VAL A 561 16.85 -15.21 29.74
C VAL A 561 16.69 -14.27 28.56
N LEU A 562 15.94 -14.67 27.53
CA LEU A 562 15.63 -13.82 26.37
C LEU A 562 14.91 -12.53 26.78
N VAL A 563 13.91 -12.62 27.66
CA VAL A 563 13.19 -11.44 28.14
C VAL A 563 14.12 -10.53 28.94
N GLU A 564 14.95 -11.08 29.81
CA GLU A 564 15.88 -10.32 30.63
C GLU A 564 16.96 -9.63 29.81
N GLN A 565 17.68 -10.40 29.01
CA GLN A 565 18.79 -9.88 28.20
C GLN A 565 18.29 -9.02 27.04
N GLY A 566 17.16 -9.39 26.43
CA GLY A 566 16.55 -8.62 25.35
C GLY A 566 16.13 -7.22 25.80
N THR A 567 15.47 -7.09 26.94
CA THR A 567 15.09 -5.77 27.51
C THR A 567 16.34 -4.93 27.80
N ARG A 568 17.34 -5.54 28.48
CA ARG A 568 18.59 -4.84 28.82
C ARG A 568 19.34 -4.35 27.57
N LEU A 569 19.45 -5.21 26.58
CA LEU A 569 20.13 -4.92 25.32
C LEU A 569 19.41 -3.83 24.54
N ALA A 570 18.08 -3.91 24.39
CA ALA A 570 17.29 -2.93 23.68
C ALA A 570 17.46 -1.51 24.28
N ASP A 571 17.43 -1.39 25.61
CA ASP A 571 17.68 -0.10 26.27
C ASP A 571 19.09 0.44 26.01
N GLN A 572 20.08 -0.46 25.93
CA GLN A 572 21.47 -0.07 25.71
C GLN A 572 21.71 0.47 24.30
N ILE A 573 21.05 -0.07 23.27
CA ILE A 573 21.33 0.23 21.86
C ILE A 573 20.26 1.08 21.18
N LEU A 574 19.29 1.60 21.92
CA LEU A 574 18.14 2.32 21.35
C LEU A 574 18.57 3.46 20.43
N LEU A 575 19.50 4.29 20.87
CA LEU A 575 19.95 5.46 20.13
C LEU A 575 20.65 5.04 18.82
N GLU A 576 21.62 4.15 18.94
CA GLU A 576 22.41 3.65 17.81
C GLU A 576 21.50 2.92 16.81
N TRP A 577 20.56 2.13 17.32
CA TRP A 577 19.59 1.42 16.48
C TRP A 577 18.69 2.37 15.70
N THR A 578 18.16 3.39 16.37
CA THR A 578 17.31 4.42 15.73
C THR A 578 18.07 5.16 14.64
N LEU A 579 19.29 5.63 14.94
CA LEU A 579 20.12 6.35 13.97
C LEU A 579 20.44 5.52 12.71
N VAL A 580 20.79 4.25 12.89
CA VAL A 580 21.07 3.35 11.76
C VAL A 580 19.81 3.05 10.96
N THR A 581 18.68 2.82 11.64
CA THR A 581 17.41 2.50 11.00
C THR A 581 16.87 3.69 10.20
N ASP A 582 16.94 4.89 10.78
CA ASP A 582 16.52 6.14 10.12
C ASP A 582 17.39 6.43 8.90
N TRP A 583 18.70 6.21 9.01
CA TRP A 583 19.63 6.36 7.89
C TRP A 583 19.31 5.38 6.75
N ILE A 584 19.09 4.07 7.05
CA ILE A 584 18.71 3.06 6.04
C ILE A 584 17.38 3.46 5.38
N THR A 585 16.43 3.91 6.19
CA THR A 585 15.11 4.34 5.72
C THR A 585 15.22 5.52 4.76
N ALA A 586 15.94 6.57 5.16
CA ALA A 586 16.17 7.75 4.34
C ALA A 586 16.90 7.41 3.04
N LEU A 587 17.92 6.54 3.11
CA LEU A 587 18.66 6.06 1.95
C LEU A 587 17.74 5.37 0.93
N ASP A 588 16.93 4.40 1.38
CA ASP A 588 16.03 3.65 0.51
C ASP A 588 14.95 4.55 -0.11
N VAL A 589 14.39 5.49 0.67
CA VAL A 589 13.40 6.47 0.20
C VAL A 589 14.00 7.39 -0.86
N ASN A 590 15.17 7.99 -0.59
CA ASN A 590 15.80 8.92 -1.53
C ASN A 590 16.23 8.22 -2.83
N MET A 591 16.80 7.01 -2.75
CA MET A 591 17.12 6.20 -3.92
C MET A 591 15.86 5.81 -4.72
N THR A 592 14.76 5.56 -4.02
CA THR A 592 13.49 5.21 -4.66
C THR A 592 12.90 6.41 -5.40
N LEU A 593 12.82 7.58 -4.75
CA LEU A 593 12.33 8.82 -5.37
C LEU A 593 13.19 9.22 -6.56
N ALA A 594 14.51 9.08 -6.46
CA ALA A 594 15.44 9.34 -7.56
C ALA A 594 15.23 8.38 -8.72
N SER A 595 15.05 7.08 -8.45
CA SER A 595 14.79 6.08 -9.50
C SER A 595 13.52 6.39 -10.26
N VAL A 596 12.42 6.72 -9.56
CA VAL A 596 11.15 7.12 -10.18
C VAL A 596 11.32 8.41 -10.98
N ALA A 597 12.06 9.39 -10.44
CA ALA A 597 12.31 10.65 -11.14
C ALA A 597 13.04 10.45 -12.47
N VAL A 598 14.06 9.59 -12.49
CA VAL A 598 14.81 9.26 -13.72
C VAL A 598 13.95 8.46 -14.68
N GLU A 599 13.26 7.43 -14.21
CA GLU A 599 12.43 6.56 -15.05
C GLU A 599 11.27 7.31 -15.68
N MET A 600 10.59 8.18 -14.92
CA MET A 600 9.43 8.93 -15.38
C MET A 600 9.81 10.29 -16.01
N GLY A 601 11.07 10.67 -16.02
CA GLY A 601 11.52 11.98 -16.51
C GLY A 601 10.91 13.14 -15.74
N TYR A 602 10.88 13.06 -14.40
CA TYR A 602 10.40 14.12 -13.53
C TYR A 602 11.52 15.13 -13.27
N VAL A 603 11.13 16.36 -12.96
CA VAL A 603 12.08 17.46 -12.77
C VAL A 603 12.09 17.95 -11.32
N ARG A 604 13.24 18.47 -10.90
CA ARG A 604 13.39 19.11 -9.60
C ARG A 604 12.58 20.42 -9.55
N PRO A 605 11.64 20.60 -8.61
CA PRO A 605 10.97 21.86 -8.41
C PRO A 605 11.91 22.90 -7.77
N ARG A 606 11.79 24.15 -8.17
CA ARG A 606 12.47 25.29 -7.52
C ARG A 606 11.59 25.79 -6.37
N ILE A 607 12.10 25.72 -5.16
CA ILE A 607 11.42 26.26 -3.97
C ILE A 607 11.82 27.70 -3.75
N THR A 608 10.85 28.55 -3.44
CA THR A 608 11.01 29.97 -3.13
C THR A 608 10.33 30.29 -1.80
N GLU A 609 10.92 31.19 -1.03
CA GLU A 609 10.32 31.67 0.21
C GLU A 609 9.53 32.96 -0.06
N SER A 610 8.26 32.95 0.31
CA SER A 610 7.36 34.10 0.22
C SER A 610 6.34 34.04 1.35
N ALA A 611 5.81 35.20 1.75
CA ALA A 611 4.73 35.30 2.71
C ALA A 611 3.44 34.65 2.19
N GLU A 612 3.24 34.66 0.87
CA GLU A 612 2.10 34.09 0.19
C GLU A 612 2.53 32.85 -0.63
N ALA A 613 1.72 31.81 -0.65
CA ALA A 613 2.00 30.66 -1.47
C ALA A 613 1.75 30.94 -2.95
N SER A 614 2.56 30.31 -3.80
CA SER A 614 2.40 30.40 -5.25
C SER A 614 2.90 29.14 -5.92
N VAL A 615 2.34 28.84 -7.09
CA VAL A 615 2.79 27.71 -7.91
C VAL A 615 2.77 28.09 -9.39
N GLN A 616 3.88 27.82 -10.06
CA GLN A 616 3.99 27.90 -11.52
C GLN A 616 4.53 26.56 -12.03
N ILE A 617 3.75 25.90 -12.89
CA ILE A 617 4.09 24.61 -13.48
C ILE A 617 4.00 24.73 -14.98
N GLU A 618 5.05 24.36 -15.68
CA GLU A 618 5.11 24.28 -17.14
C GLU A 618 5.19 22.81 -17.56
N GLY A 619 4.38 22.40 -18.54
CA GLY A 619 4.35 21.02 -19.00
C GLY A 619 3.90 20.01 -17.95
N LEU A 620 2.89 20.37 -17.14
CA LEU A 620 2.30 19.50 -16.11
C LEU A 620 1.73 18.24 -16.72
N ARG A 621 2.07 17.09 -16.15
CA ARG A 621 1.58 15.76 -16.50
C ARG A 621 0.87 15.11 -15.31
N HIS A 622 0.15 14.02 -15.54
CA HIS A 622 -0.60 13.31 -14.49
C HIS A 622 0.03 11.93 -14.23
N PRO A 623 0.66 11.69 -13.06
CA PRO A 623 1.44 10.46 -12.81
C PRO A 623 0.66 9.17 -13.08
N ILE A 624 -0.58 9.11 -12.61
CA ILE A 624 -1.40 7.90 -12.75
C ILE A 624 -1.80 7.68 -14.22
N LEU A 625 -2.14 8.76 -14.94
CA LEU A 625 -2.58 8.65 -16.32
C LEU A 625 -1.43 8.30 -17.27
N GLU A 626 -0.20 8.69 -16.93
CA GLU A 626 1.00 8.31 -17.65
C GLU A 626 1.33 6.82 -17.51
N CYS A 627 1.10 6.24 -16.34
CA CYS A 627 1.37 4.82 -16.06
C CYS A 627 0.32 3.88 -16.67
N GLN A 628 -0.83 4.41 -17.08
CA GLN A 628 -1.83 3.61 -17.77
C GLN A 628 -1.46 3.45 -19.24
N ASP A 629 -1.53 2.23 -19.77
CA ASP A 629 -1.32 1.97 -21.18
C ASP A 629 -2.48 2.55 -22.01
N ARG A 630 -2.38 3.84 -22.31
CA ARG A 630 -3.39 4.59 -23.06
C ARG A 630 -2.93 4.82 -24.47
N LYS A 631 -3.87 4.70 -25.40
CA LYS A 631 -3.65 5.07 -26.81
C LYS A 631 -3.41 6.56 -27.02
N ILE A 632 -3.82 7.41 -26.05
CA ILE A 632 -3.74 8.85 -26.13
C ILE A 632 -2.77 9.34 -25.08
N PRO A 633 -1.70 10.06 -25.44
CA PRO A 633 -0.82 10.71 -24.48
C PRO A 633 -1.54 11.78 -23.69
N TYR A 634 -1.11 11.98 -22.44
CA TYR A 634 -1.63 13.09 -21.63
C TYR A 634 -1.22 14.43 -22.24
N VAL A 635 -2.21 15.32 -22.44
CA VAL A 635 -1.93 16.70 -22.93
C VAL A 635 -1.33 17.49 -21.77
N GLN A 636 -0.13 18.01 -21.98
CA GLN A 636 0.58 18.80 -20.97
C GLN A 636 -0.06 20.19 -20.80
N HIS A 637 -0.04 20.70 -19.57
CA HIS A 637 -0.64 21.96 -19.23
C HIS A 637 0.35 22.90 -18.53
N THR A 638 0.14 24.20 -18.68
CA THR A 638 0.81 25.23 -17.89
C THR A 638 -0.17 25.79 -16.88
N VAL A 639 0.17 25.76 -15.59
CA VAL A 639 -0.65 26.26 -14.47
C VAL A 639 0.12 27.35 -13.73
N LYS A 640 -0.52 28.51 -13.48
CA LYS A 640 0.04 29.60 -12.71
C LYS A 640 -1.00 30.06 -11.68
N LEU A 641 -0.65 29.99 -10.40
CA LEU A 641 -1.49 30.46 -9.30
C LEU A 641 -0.62 31.21 -8.28
N GLY A 642 -1.04 32.42 -7.93
CA GLY A 642 -0.30 33.28 -6.99
C GLY A 642 0.90 34.00 -7.61
N THR A 643 1.04 34.00 -8.93
CA THR A 643 2.03 34.76 -9.69
C THR A 643 1.35 35.78 -10.55
N GLU A 644 1.96 36.96 -10.79
CA GLU A 644 1.47 37.99 -11.69
C GLU A 644 0.02 38.42 -11.38
N ALA A 645 -0.34 38.51 -10.10
CA ALA A 645 -1.70 38.83 -9.60
C ALA A 645 -2.77 37.75 -9.88
N GLU A 646 -2.46 36.63 -10.52
CA GLU A 646 -3.42 35.53 -10.70
C GLU A 646 -3.57 34.72 -9.41
N GLN A 647 -4.68 34.85 -8.68
CA GLN A 647 -4.98 34.12 -7.47
C GLN A 647 -5.79 32.85 -7.73
N GLY A 648 -6.73 32.92 -8.67
CA GLY A 648 -7.68 31.85 -8.92
C GLY A 648 -7.95 31.59 -10.40
N TRP A 649 -8.24 30.33 -10.70
CA TRP A 649 -8.70 29.89 -12.01
C TRP A 649 -10.13 29.38 -11.96
N LEU A 650 -10.94 29.79 -12.92
CA LEU A 650 -12.23 29.22 -13.21
C LEU A 650 -12.12 28.42 -14.50
N LEU A 651 -12.23 27.09 -14.41
CA LEU A 651 -11.99 26.16 -15.50
C LEU A 651 -13.32 25.63 -16.07
N TYR A 652 -13.64 25.99 -17.30
CA TYR A 652 -14.78 25.47 -18.03
C TYR A 652 -14.40 24.27 -18.91
N GLY A 653 -15.38 23.52 -19.29
CA GLY A 653 -15.22 22.40 -20.23
C GLY A 653 -16.29 21.36 -20.06
N LEU A 654 -16.50 20.55 -21.08
CA LEU A 654 -17.44 19.43 -21.08
C LEU A 654 -17.00 18.35 -20.11
N ASN A 655 -17.94 17.47 -19.71
CA ASN A 655 -17.60 16.25 -19.01
C ASN A 655 -16.66 15.40 -19.88
N ALA A 656 -15.73 14.71 -19.25
CA ALA A 656 -14.63 13.99 -19.91
C ALA A 656 -13.60 14.85 -20.66
N SER A 657 -13.69 16.18 -20.65
CA SER A 657 -12.66 17.06 -21.28
C SER A 657 -11.30 17.02 -20.53
N GLY A 658 -11.29 16.63 -19.25
CA GLY A 658 -10.09 16.51 -18.43
C GLY A 658 -9.96 17.55 -17.32
N LYS A 659 -11.02 18.29 -16.95
CA LYS A 659 -11.02 19.29 -15.86
C LYS A 659 -10.53 18.71 -14.54
N SER A 660 -11.16 17.65 -14.07
CA SER A 660 -10.79 16.97 -12.81
C SER A 660 -9.38 16.36 -12.86
N SER A 661 -8.95 15.88 -14.04
CA SER A 661 -7.59 15.36 -14.23
C SER A 661 -6.54 16.47 -14.09
N LEU A 662 -6.79 17.66 -14.66
CA LEU A 662 -5.88 18.80 -14.53
C LEU A 662 -5.78 19.28 -13.07
N MET A 663 -6.91 19.37 -12.37
CA MET A 663 -6.92 19.75 -10.96
C MET A 663 -6.16 18.75 -10.09
N ARG A 664 -6.42 17.45 -10.26
CA ARG A 664 -5.69 16.40 -9.55
C ARG A 664 -4.20 16.44 -9.86
N ALA A 665 -3.81 16.57 -11.12
CA ALA A 665 -2.41 16.68 -11.49
C ALA A 665 -1.73 17.88 -10.81
N THR A 666 -2.41 19.02 -10.69
CA THR A 666 -1.92 20.21 -9.98
C THR A 666 -1.73 19.92 -8.49
N GLY A 667 -2.74 19.36 -7.82
CA GLY A 667 -2.64 19.00 -6.41
C GLY A 667 -1.55 17.97 -6.13
N ILE A 668 -1.46 16.91 -6.94
CA ILE A 668 -0.42 15.89 -6.84
C ILE A 668 0.97 16.51 -7.01
N ALA A 669 1.18 17.35 -8.02
CA ALA A 669 2.47 18.00 -8.25
C ALA A 669 2.90 18.87 -7.06
N VAL A 670 1.97 19.60 -6.45
CA VAL A 670 2.22 20.41 -5.24
C VAL A 670 2.61 19.51 -4.07
N LEU A 671 1.86 18.44 -3.81
CA LEU A 671 2.16 17.52 -2.71
C LEU A 671 3.50 16.81 -2.91
N LEU A 672 3.81 16.35 -4.12
CA LEU A 672 5.10 15.73 -4.44
C LEU A 672 6.26 16.72 -4.23
N ALA A 673 6.12 17.97 -4.70
CA ALA A 673 7.12 19.01 -4.48
C ALA A 673 7.38 19.26 -3.00
N GLN A 674 6.33 19.37 -2.19
CA GLN A 674 6.40 19.62 -0.75
C GLN A 674 6.83 18.38 0.05
N ALA A 675 6.66 17.17 -0.50
CA ALA A 675 7.27 15.96 0.01
C ALA A 675 8.77 15.88 -0.28
N GLY A 676 9.34 16.84 -1.02
CA GLY A 676 10.75 16.83 -1.44
C GLY A 676 11.02 15.75 -2.50
N SER A 677 10.06 15.52 -3.40
CA SER A 677 10.20 14.67 -4.57
C SER A 677 10.28 15.50 -5.85
N PHE A 678 10.84 14.92 -6.90
CA PHE A 678 10.74 15.48 -8.24
C PHE A 678 9.32 15.34 -8.76
N VAL A 679 8.91 16.20 -9.69
CA VAL A 679 7.52 16.41 -10.09
C VAL A 679 7.27 16.10 -11.56
N PRO A 680 6.06 15.66 -11.93
CA PRO A 680 5.66 15.35 -13.30
C PRO A 680 5.42 16.63 -14.13
N ALA A 681 6.48 17.37 -14.41
CA ALA A 681 6.43 18.62 -15.14
C ALA A 681 7.70 18.81 -15.98
N SER A 682 7.70 19.82 -16.87
CA SER A 682 8.92 20.26 -17.53
C SER A 682 9.68 21.26 -16.69
N LYS A 683 8.96 22.08 -15.89
CA LYS A 683 9.52 23.04 -14.94
C LYS A 683 8.50 23.38 -13.88
N MET A 684 8.95 23.54 -12.64
CA MET A 684 8.08 23.98 -11.55
C MET A 684 8.80 24.95 -10.61
N THR A 685 8.10 26.03 -10.23
CA THR A 685 8.50 26.94 -9.14
C THR A 685 7.37 26.98 -8.13
N LEU A 686 7.69 26.84 -6.85
CA LEU A 686 6.74 26.73 -5.76
C LEU A 686 7.17 27.56 -4.56
N SER A 687 6.25 28.39 -4.04
CA SER A 687 6.29 28.87 -2.65
C SER A 687 5.34 27.98 -1.83
N PRO A 688 5.79 27.33 -0.74
CA PRO A 688 5.06 26.27 -0.09
C PRO A 688 3.67 26.67 0.43
N PHE A 689 2.69 25.79 0.22
CA PHE A 689 1.36 25.89 0.79
C PHE A 689 1.36 25.33 2.23
N SER A 690 0.58 25.93 3.11
CA SER A 690 0.32 25.42 4.47
C SER A 690 -0.93 24.57 4.54
N SER A 691 -1.85 24.73 3.58
CA SER A 691 -3.05 23.89 3.52
C SER A 691 -3.48 23.59 2.07
N LEU A 692 -4.09 22.43 1.88
CA LEU A 692 -4.67 22.00 0.62
C LEU A 692 -6.07 21.44 0.87
N HIS A 693 -7.06 22.04 0.24
CA HIS A 693 -8.46 21.64 0.36
C HIS A 693 -8.98 21.18 -1.00
N THR A 694 -9.69 20.06 -1.00
CA THR A 694 -10.26 19.48 -2.23
C THR A 694 -11.76 19.30 -2.11
N ARG A 695 -12.45 19.48 -3.21
CA ARG A 695 -13.86 19.13 -3.39
C ARG A 695 -14.05 18.62 -4.83
N ILE A 696 -13.62 17.38 -5.09
CA ILE A 696 -13.54 16.82 -6.45
C ILE A 696 -14.56 15.69 -6.67
N ILE A 697 -15.01 15.02 -5.64
CA ILE A 697 -15.92 13.88 -5.70
C ILE A 697 -17.16 14.19 -4.87
N ASN A 698 -18.34 14.00 -5.48
CA ASN A 698 -19.61 14.02 -4.75
C ASN A 698 -19.82 12.66 -4.09
N THR A 699 -19.62 12.58 -2.78
CA THR A 699 -19.98 11.40 -1.98
C THR A 699 -21.27 11.71 -1.21
N ASP A 700 -22.28 10.88 -1.42
CA ASP A 700 -23.48 10.91 -0.57
C ASP A 700 -23.13 10.34 0.79
N ASN A 701 -23.21 11.14 1.83
CA ASN A 701 -23.03 10.67 3.19
C ASN A 701 -24.39 10.25 3.79
N LEU A 702 -24.86 9.08 3.33
CA LEU A 702 -26.12 8.49 3.78
C LEU A 702 -26.17 8.28 5.32
N TRP A 703 -25.01 8.11 5.94
CA TRP A 703 -24.89 7.86 7.38
C TRP A 703 -25.15 9.10 8.24
N MET A 704 -24.91 10.29 7.72
CA MET A 704 -25.19 11.55 8.43
C MET A 704 -26.64 12.01 8.24
N GLY A 705 -27.42 11.36 7.36
CA GLY A 705 -28.80 11.76 7.07
C GLY A 705 -28.89 13.14 6.40
N LEU A 706 -27.77 13.61 5.83
CA LEU A 706 -27.70 14.88 5.11
C LEU A 706 -27.84 14.63 3.60
N SER A 707 -28.53 15.53 2.92
CA SER A 707 -28.51 15.52 1.45
C SER A 707 -27.10 15.84 0.94
N SER A 708 -26.75 15.35 -0.27
CA SER A 708 -25.46 15.65 -0.93
C SER A 708 -25.14 17.16 -0.94
N PHE A 709 -26.14 18.01 -1.15
CA PHE A 709 -25.98 19.45 -1.08
C PHE A 709 -25.66 19.98 0.33
N ALA A 710 -26.27 19.42 1.38
CA ALA A 710 -25.96 19.82 2.75
C ALA A 710 -24.54 19.41 3.18
N VAL A 711 -24.06 18.26 2.74
CA VAL A 711 -22.67 17.82 2.93
C VAL A 711 -21.73 18.80 2.21
N GLU A 712 -22.01 19.11 0.96
CA GLU A 712 -21.26 20.07 0.15
C GLU A 712 -21.16 21.44 0.83
N MET A 713 -22.27 21.97 1.35
CA MET A 713 -22.28 23.25 2.06
C MET A 713 -21.47 23.22 3.37
N SER A 714 -21.43 22.09 4.03
CA SER A 714 -20.60 21.91 5.23
C SER A 714 -19.11 21.96 4.88
N GLU A 715 -18.68 21.22 3.86
CA GLU A 715 -17.29 21.22 3.37
C GLU A 715 -16.88 22.61 2.85
N MET A 716 -17.73 23.28 2.07
CA MET A 716 -17.49 24.65 1.61
C MET A 716 -17.34 25.64 2.75
N ARG A 717 -18.18 25.51 3.80
CA ARG A 717 -18.05 26.33 5.00
C ARG A 717 -16.68 26.18 5.64
N ASP A 718 -16.18 24.94 5.76
CA ASP A 718 -14.92 24.66 6.41
C ASP A 718 -13.75 25.16 5.55
N ILE A 719 -13.80 24.98 4.24
CA ILE A 719 -12.86 25.59 3.29
C ILE A 719 -12.82 27.11 3.46
N PHE A 720 -13.97 27.80 3.52
CA PHE A 720 -14.00 29.25 3.67
C PHE A 720 -13.51 29.74 5.04
N ARG A 721 -13.57 28.91 6.07
CA ARG A 721 -13.03 29.28 7.39
C ARG A 721 -11.52 29.19 7.44
N GLU A 722 -10.94 28.19 6.81
CA GLU A 722 -9.53 27.83 6.92
C GLU A 722 -8.67 28.40 5.81
N ALA A 723 -9.27 28.71 4.65
CA ALA A 723 -8.54 29.21 3.50
C ALA A 723 -7.92 30.58 3.75
N GLY A 724 -6.63 30.71 3.44
CA GLY A 724 -5.81 31.92 3.59
C GLY A 724 -4.75 32.06 2.49
N PRO A 725 -3.79 33.00 2.62
CA PRO A 725 -2.79 33.31 1.60
C PRO A 725 -1.82 32.17 1.27
N ARG A 726 -1.79 31.14 2.11
CA ARG A 726 -0.97 29.93 1.91
C ARG A 726 -1.81 28.68 1.72
N SER A 727 -3.07 28.83 1.25
CA SER A 727 -3.98 27.73 0.97
C SER A 727 -4.13 27.49 -0.52
N LEU A 728 -4.18 26.22 -0.93
CA LEU A 728 -4.60 25.77 -2.26
C LEU A 728 -5.97 25.13 -2.16
N VAL A 729 -6.94 25.60 -2.95
CA VAL A 729 -8.30 25.06 -2.98
C VAL A 729 -8.61 24.53 -4.39
N LEU A 730 -8.99 23.25 -4.47
CA LEU A 730 -9.34 22.55 -5.71
C LEU A 730 -10.80 22.12 -5.66
N GLY A 731 -11.66 22.71 -6.49
CA GLY A 731 -13.09 22.44 -6.47
C GLY A 731 -13.64 22.01 -7.83
N ASP A 732 -14.40 20.93 -7.87
CA ASP A 732 -15.02 20.42 -9.09
C ASP A 732 -16.55 20.46 -8.98
N GLU A 733 -17.20 21.08 -9.96
CA GLU A 733 -18.66 21.16 -10.12
C GLU A 733 -19.40 21.54 -8.83
N LEU A 734 -18.93 22.61 -8.15
CA LEU A 734 -19.50 23.08 -6.90
C LEU A 734 -20.98 23.48 -7.05
N CYS A 735 -21.76 23.16 -6.02
CA CYS A 735 -23.19 23.45 -5.92
C CYS A 735 -24.04 22.74 -7.00
N SER A 736 -23.59 21.59 -7.52
CA SER A 736 -24.34 20.82 -8.52
C SER A 736 -25.65 20.23 -7.98
N GLY A 737 -25.82 20.13 -6.67
CA GLY A 737 -27.00 19.56 -6.00
C GLY A 737 -28.18 20.55 -5.79
N THR A 738 -28.10 21.80 -6.29
CA THR A 738 -29.16 22.78 -6.15
C THR A 738 -29.54 23.46 -7.49
N GLU A 739 -30.53 24.33 -7.46
CA GLU A 739 -30.95 25.06 -8.66
C GLU A 739 -29.84 25.96 -9.23
N THR A 740 -29.79 26.11 -10.53
CA THR A 740 -28.71 26.80 -11.25
C THR A 740 -28.47 28.23 -10.80
N THR A 741 -29.54 28.97 -10.47
CA THR A 741 -29.44 30.38 -10.06
C THR A 741 -28.80 30.53 -8.70
N SER A 742 -29.25 29.75 -7.70
CA SER A 742 -28.65 29.70 -6.35
C SER A 742 -27.24 29.15 -6.40
N ALA A 743 -26.97 28.11 -7.19
CA ALA A 743 -25.64 27.55 -7.40
C ALA A 743 -24.68 28.65 -7.95
N THR A 744 -25.10 29.38 -8.98
CA THR A 744 -24.29 30.44 -9.56
C THR A 744 -23.99 31.55 -8.56
N ALA A 745 -25.00 31.96 -7.76
CA ALA A 745 -24.84 33.00 -6.74
C ALA A 745 -23.88 32.54 -5.61
N LEU A 746 -24.02 31.30 -5.10
CA LEU A 746 -23.17 30.74 -4.06
C LEU A 746 -21.72 30.60 -4.53
N VAL A 747 -21.51 30.08 -5.74
CA VAL A 747 -20.16 29.95 -6.30
C VAL A 747 -19.53 31.32 -6.52
N ALA A 748 -20.25 32.30 -7.09
CA ALA A 748 -19.74 33.65 -7.25
C ALA A 748 -19.34 34.31 -5.93
N ALA A 749 -20.18 34.19 -4.90
CA ALA A 749 -19.88 34.68 -3.57
C ALA A 749 -18.67 33.95 -2.96
N GLY A 750 -18.55 32.63 -3.15
CA GLY A 750 -17.42 31.82 -2.73
C GLY A 750 -16.11 32.25 -3.37
N LEU A 751 -16.09 32.45 -4.68
CA LEU A 751 -14.93 32.96 -5.42
C LEU A 751 -14.45 34.29 -4.86
N LYS A 752 -15.38 35.23 -4.68
CA LYS A 752 -15.08 36.55 -4.10
C LYS A 752 -14.55 36.43 -2.65
N GLY A 753 -15.11 35.49 -1.90
CA GLY A 753 -14.66 35.16 -0.53
C GLY A 753 -13.23 34.66 -0.49
N LEU A 754 -12.83 33.76 -1.38
CA LEU A 754 -11.46 33.21 -1.49
C LEU A 754 -10.48 34.29 -1.99
N LEU A 755 -10.86 35.07 -2.99
CA LEU A 755 -10.04 36.21 -3.47
C LEU A 755 -9.76 37.20 -2.34
N LYS A 756 -10.74 37.52 -1.51
CA LYS A 756 -10.59 38.40 -0.35
C LYS A 756 -9.62 37.81 0.71
N ARG A 757 -9.62 36.51 0.88
CA ARG A 757 -8.74 35.79 1.81
C ARG A 757 -7.33 35.56 1.26
N GLY A 758 -7.12 35.88 -0.01
CA GLY A 758 -5.85 35.67 -0.68
C GLY A 758 -5.54 34.21 -0.98
N ALA A 759 -6.51 33.30 -0.93
CA ALA A 759 -6.31 31.88 -1.22
C ALA A 759 -6.03 31.64 -2.70
N ARG A 760 -5.24 30.60 -3.01
CA ARG A 760 -5.03 30.13 -4.39
C ARG A 760 -6.05 29.03 -4.67
N PHE A 761 -6.73 29.12 -5.80
CA PHE A 761 -7.75 28.13 -6.12
C PHE A 761 -7.86 27.82 -7.61
N LEU A 762 -8.32 26.62 -7.91
CA LEU A 762 -8.70 26.17 -9.24
C LEU A 762 -10.06 25.51 -9.14
N PHE A 763 -11.08 26.13 -9.73
CA PHE A 763 -12.44 25.64 -9.70
C PHE A 763 -12.90 25.25 -11.11
N ALA A 764 -13.31 24.00 -11.27
CA ALA A 764 -13.96 23.55 -12.49
C ALA A 764 -15.48 23.71 -12.37
N THR A 765 -16.11 24.19 -13.42
CA THR A 765 -17.55 24.43 -13.46
C THR A 765 -18.12 24.39 -14.88
N HIS A 766 -19.41 24.15 -14.96
CA HIS A 766 -20.20 24.34 -16.17
C HIS A 766 -21.28 25.45 -15.99
N LEU A 767 -21.21 26.19 -14.89
CA LEU A 767 -22.13 27.31 -14.61
C LEU A 767 -21.76 28.55 -15.46
N HIS A 768 -22.20 28.60 -16.72
CA HIS A 768 -21.94 29.72 -17.61
C HIS A 768 -22.60 31.02 -17.15
N GLY A 769 -23.54 30.96 -16.19
CA GLY A 769 -24.11 32.14 -15.54
C GLY A 769 -23.06 33.01 -14.84
N LEU A 770 -21.98 32.46 -14.37
CA LEU A 770 -20.88 33.18 -13.72
C LEU A 770 -20.20 34.19 -14.65
N THR A 771 -20.12 33.90 -15.95
CA THR A 771 -19.54 34.84 -16.95
C THR A 771 -20.40 36.02 -17.29
N ARG A 772 -21.62 36.06 -16.77
CA ARG A 772 -22.55 37.24 -16.90
C ARG A 772 -22.41 38.20 -15.72
N LEU A 773 -21.69 37.80 -14.67
CA LEU A 773 -21.48 38.65 -13.50
C LEU A 773 -20.22 39.49 -13.70
N GLU A 774 -20.40 40.83 -13.70
CA GLU A 774 -19.30 41.77 -13.91
C GLU A 774 -18.18 41.57 -12.87
N GLU A 775 -18.54 41.31 -11.63
CA GLU A 775 -17.60 41.09 -10.52
C GLU A 775 -16.72 39.83 -10.68
N VAL A 776 -17.15 38.89 -11.50
CA VAL A 776 -16.39 37.66 -11.80
C VAL A 776 -15.48 37.89 -13.02
N VAL A 777 -15.97 38.59 -14.03
CA VAL A 777 -15.26 38.76 -15.31
C VAL A 777 -14.20 39.84 -15.24
N THR A 778 -14.43 40.88 -14.43
CA THR A 778 -13.53 42.05 -14.36
C THR A 778 -12.45 41.96 -13.29
N ASP A 779 -12.50 40.97 -12.36
CA ASP A 779 -11.48 40.84 -11.33
C ASP A 779 -10.17 40.32 -11.96
N PRO A 780 -9.09 41.12 -11.99
CA PRO A 780 -7.85 40.75 -12.64
C PRO A 780 -7.15 39.54 -11.97
N ARG A 781 -7.51 39.23 -10.71
CA ARG A 781 -6.95 38.11 -9.92
C ARG A 781 -7.58 36.78 -10.31
N LEU A 782 -8.71 36.78 -11.01
CA LEU A 782 -9.43 35.59 -11.47
C LEU A 782 -9.24 35.43 -12.98
N LYS A 783 -8.71 34.26 -13.38
CA LYS A 783 -8.58 33.89 -14.77
C LYS A 783 -9.61 32.84 -15.16
N ILE A 784 -10.19 33.02 -16.31
CA ILE A 784 -11.20 32.12 -16.87
C ILE A 784 -10.57 31.33 -18.01
N TRP A 785 -10.55 30.01 -17.88
CA TRP A 785 -9.99 29.09 -18.85
C TRP A 785 -11.01 28.04 -19.26
N HIS A 786 -10.86 27.47 -20.46
CA HIS A 786 -11.60 26.29 -20.85
C HIS A 786 -10.69 25.27 -21.52
N LEU A 787 -11.03 23.97 -21.35
CA LEU A 787 -10.44 22.90 -22.10
C LEU A 787 -11.11 22.77 -23.45
N HIS A 788 -10.33 23.00 -24.52
CA HIS A 788 -10.86 23.11 -25.89
C HIS A 788 -11.41 21.76 -26.36
N VAL A 789 -12.65 21.82 -26.83
CA VAL A 789 -13.38 20.74 -27.51
C VAL A 789 -13.95 21.31 -28.79
N GLU A 790 -13.85 20.61 -29.88
CA GLU A 790 -14.34 20.97 -31.20
C GLU A 790 -15.42 19.96 -31.61
N TYR A 791 -16.50 20.45 -32.16
CA TYR A 791 -17.51 19.64 -32.78
C TYR A 791 -17.27 19.57 -34.27
N ASP A 792 -16.87 18.39 -34.78
CA ASP A 792 -16.71 18.15 -36.19
C ASP A 792 -18.09 17.86 -36.84
N ARG A 793 -18.56 18.80 -37.59
CA ARG A 793 -19.88 18.74 -38.27
C ARG A 793 -19.93 17.70 -39.40
N ILE A 794 -18.77 17.28 -39.91
CA ILE A 794 -18.69 16.32 -41.03
C ILE A 794 -18.84 14.89 -40.50
N SER A 795 -18.13 14.57 -39.44
CA SER A 795 -18.18 13.23 -38.82
C SER A 795 -19.20 13.14 -37.69
N ASP A 796 -19.83 14.22 -37.32
CA ASP A 796 -20.87 14.36 -36.25
C ASP A 796 -20.27 13.94 -34.89
N ARG A 797 -19.00 14.30 -34.60
CA ARG A 797 -18.21 13.88 -33.45
C ARG A 797 -17.60 15.03 -32.67
N LEU A 798 -17.41 14.83 -31.36
CA LEU A 798 -16.67 15.74 -30.52
C LEU A 798 -15.21 15.34 -30.48
N ILE A 799 -14.32 16.26 -30.79
CA ILE A 799 -12.87 16.12 -30.73
C ILE A 799 -12.36 16.83 -29.48
N TYR A 800 -11.83 16.07 -28.53
CA TYR A 800 -11.31 16.61 -27.29
C TYR A 800 -9.82 16.94 -27.42
N HIS A 801 -9.50 18.18 -27.82
CA HIS A 801 -8.12 18.65 -27.94
C HIS A 801 -7.44 18.83 -26.58
N ARG A 802 -8.21 19.13 -25.55
CA ARG A 802 -7.77 19.27 -24.15
C ARG A 802 -6.74 20.36 -23.91
N HIS A 803 -6.48 21.25 -24.85
CA HIS A 803 -5.64 22.42 -24.65
C HIS A 803 -6.40 23.51 -23.91
N LEU A 804 -5.71 24.19 -22.98
CA LEU A 804 -6.26 25.37 -22.30
C LEU A 804 -6.37 26.55 -23.28
N ARG A 805 -7.54 27.21 -23.28
CA ARG A 805 -7.79 28.47 -23.96
C ARG A 805 -8.48 29.46 -23.03
N GLU A 806 -8.22 30.74 -23.20
CA GLU A 806 -8.86 31.78 -22.40
C GLU A 806 -10.37 31.87 -22.67
N GLY A 807 -11.12 32.25 -21.63
CA GLY A 807 -12.57 32.39 -21.64
C GLY A 807 -13.32 31.10 -21.29
N SER A 808 -14.65 31.17 -21.27
CA SER A 808 -15.52 30.07 -20.84
C SER A 808 -15.79 29.02 -21.93
N GLY A 809 -15.33 29.24 -23.14
CA GLY A 809 -15.71 28.41 -24.29
C GLY A 809 -17.19 28.50 -24.66
N SER A 810 -17.66 27.60 -25.50
CA SER A 810 -19.07 27.55 -25.92
C SER A 810 -19.94 26.92 -24.82
N SER A 811 -21.09 27.52 -24.56
CA SER A 811 -22.11 27.02 -23.63
C SER A 811 -23.08 26.00 -24.24
N LEU A 812 -22.90 25.63 -25.50
CA LEU A 812 -23.96 24.99 -26.32
C LEU A 812 -23.67 23.53 -26.69
N TYR A 813 -22.75 22.84 -25.98
CA TYR A 813 -22.38 21.47 -26.34
C TYR A 813 -23.30 20.35 -25.82
N GLY A 814 -24.32 20.64 -25.02
CA GLY A 814 -25.15 19.57 -24.41
C GLY A 814 -25.93 18.76 -25.46
N LEU A 815 -26.48 19.38 -26.48
CA LEU A 815 -27.19 18.68 -27.56
C LEU A 815 -26.21 18.02 -28.54
N GLU A 816 -25.07 18.63 -28.79
CA GLU A 816 -23.99 18.06 -29.59
C GLU A 816 -23.39 16.78 -28.93
N VAL A 817 -23.26 16.76 -27.60
CA VAL A 817 -22.92 15.54 -26.85
C VAL A 817 -23.99 14.48 -26.99
N ALA A 818 -25.28 14.88 -26.83
CA ALA A 818 -26.41 13.97 -26.95
C ALA A 818 -26.47 13.35 -28.36
N LYS A 819 -26.20 14.14 -29.39
CA LYS A 819 -26.13 13.73 -30.79
C LYS A 819 -24.96 12.76 -31.02
N ALA A 820 -23.78 13.11 -30.54
CA ALA A 820 -22.59 12.26 -30.60
C ALA A 820 -22.78 10.92 -29.85
N MET A 821 -23.60 10.90 -28.78
CA MET A 821 -23.99 9.68 -28.04
C MET A 821 -25.15 8.93 -28.70
N ARG A 822 -25.59 9.37 -29.90
CA ARG A 822 -26.64 8.73 -30.70
C ARG A 822 -27.99 8.62 -30.00
N ILE A 823 -28.40 9.67 -29.29
CA ILE A 823 -29.79 9.80 -28.85
C ILE A 823 -30.66 9.87 -30.11
N PRO A 824 -31.84 9.22 -30.15
CA PRO A 824 -32.72 9.18 -31.29
C PRO A 824 -33.00 10.61 -31.85
N ASP A 825 -33.01 10.74 -33.20
CA ASP A 825 -33.08 12.03 -33.88
C ASP A 825 -34.37 12.80 -33.55
N ASP A 826 -35.48 12.11 -33.36
CA ASP A 826 -36.76 12.68 -32.96
C ASP A 826 -36.67 13.40 -31.58
N ILE A 827 -36.02 12.78 -30.63
CA ILE A 827 -35.76 13.37 -29.29
C ILE A 827 -34.82 14.58 -29.42
N LEU A 828 -33.80 14.48 -30.26
CA LEU A 828 -32.85 15.56 -30.46
C LEU A 828 -33.48 16.77 -31.16
N GLU A 829 -34.34 16.56 -32.18
CA GLU A 829 -35.08 17.60 -32.84
C GLU A 829 -35.98 18.36 -31.87
N ASP A 830 -36.70 17.66 -31.03
CA ASP A 830 -37.55 18.28 -30.02
C ASP A 830 -36.73 19.00 -28.95
N ALA A 831 -35.62 18.42 -28.52
CA ALA A 831 -34.69 19.08 -27.60
C ALA A 831 -34.11 20.39 -28.18
N VAL A 832 -33.77 20.40 -29.48
CA VAL A 832 -33.35 21.64 -30.19
C VAL A 832 -34.45 22.67 -30.21
N LYS A 833 -35.73 22.29 -30.51
CA LYS A 833 -36.89 23.19 -30.46
C LYS A 833 -37.12 23.77 -29.08
N PHE A 834 -37.06 22.90 -28.03
CA PHE A 834 -37.19 23.34 -26.64
C PHE A 834 -36.07 24.27 -26.22
N ARG A 835 -34.81 23.96 -26.60
CA ARG A 835 -33.66 24.87 -26.32
C ARG A 835 -33.84 26.23 -26.92
N LYS A 836 -34.27 26.32 -28.19
CA LYS A 836 -34.54 27.60 -28.86
C LYS A 836 -35.64 28.41 -28.15
N ARG A 837 -36.72 27.75 -27.73
CA ARG A 837 -37.78 28.38 -26.94
C ARG A 837 -37.28 28.90 -25.58
N LEU A 838 -36.50 28.13 -24.87
CA LEU A 838 -35.92 28.52 -23.57
C LEU A 838 -34.90 29.66 -23.72
N ALA A 839 -34.18 29.70 -24.84
CA ALA A 839 -33.20 30.73 -25.12
C ALA A 839 -33.85 32.05 -25.69
N GLY A 840 -35.14 32.03 -26.03
CA GLY A 840 -35.85 33.21 -26.58
C GLY A 840 -35.51 33.51 -28.03
N GLU A 841 -34.94 32.55 -28.78
CA GLU A 841 -34.61 32.69 -30.21
C GLU A 841 -35.80 32.26 -31.09
N ALA A 842 -36.23 33.14 -32.02
CA ALA A 842 -37.29 32.83 -32.99
C ALA A 842 -36.80 31.86 -34.07
N GLU A 843 -37.70 30.99 -34.53
CA GLU A 843 -37.43 29.95 -35.52
C GLU A 843 -36.88 30.47 -36.84
N LEU A 844 -35.74 29.99 -37.28
CA LEU A 844 -35.35 29.89 -38.67
C LEU A 844 -35.00 28.45 -38.99
N SER A 845 -35.71 27.95 -40.01
CA SER A 845 -35.79 26.58 -40.46
C SER A 845 -34.58 26.04 -41.22
N GLU A 846 -34.46 24.71 -41.25
CA GLU A 846 -33.83 23.81 -42.24
C GLU A 846 -32.47 23.22 -41.82
N SER A 847 -32.14 22.00 -42.11
CA SER A 847 -32.76 20.73 -42.49
C SER A 847 -31.64 19.68 -42.61
N VAL A 848 -31.98 18.43 -42.31
CA VAL A 848 -31.47 17.15 -42.85
C VAL A 848 -29.95 16.84 -42.69
N GLY A 849 -29.50 15.74 -42.25
CA GLY A 849 -29.92 14.35 -42.12
C GLY A 849 -28.74 13.40 -42.15
N SER A 850 -28.87 12.38 -41.42
CA SER A 850 -28.47 10.99 -41.53
C SER A 850 -26.98 10.55 -41.44
N SER A 851 -26.84 9.77 -40.49
CA SER A 851 -26.30 8.38 -40.42
C SER A 851 -24.83 8.14 -40.72
N TRP A 852 -24.18 7.40 -39.77
CA TRP A 852 -23.62 6.10 -40.05
C TRP A 852 -22.69 5.52 -38.96
N ASN A 853 -23.03 4.40 -38.48
CA ASN A 853 -22.46 3.12 -38.09
C ASN A 853 -20.99 3.05 -37.71
N SER A 854 -20.74 2.45 -36.58
CA SER A 854 -20.72 1.16 -35.93
C SER A 854 -19.34 0.50 -35.85
N ALA A 855 -19.08 -0.06 -34.68
CA ALA A 855 -18.25 -1.21 -34.35
C ALA A 855 -16.85 -1.31 -34.98
N ILE A 856 -15.85 -0.92 -34.23
CA ILE A 856 -14.46 -1.14 -34.60
C ILE A 856 -13.98 -2.46 -34.03
N VAL A 857 -13.70 -3.40 -34.95
CA VAL A 857 -12.97 -4.65 -34.70
C VAL A 857 -11.52 -4.42 -35.06
N ARG A 858 -10.59 -4.74 -34.13
CA ARG A 858 -9.13 -4.56 -34.17
C ARG A 858 -8.37 -5.30 -35.29
N ARG A 859 -8.89 -5.37 -36.51
CA ARG A 859 -8.26 -6.11 -37.62
C ARG A 859 -8.33 -5.37 -38.95
N LYS A 860 -8.34 -4.03 -38.90
CA LYS A 860 -8.42 -3.21 -40.13
C LYS A 860 -7.24 -2.24 -40.18
N CYS A 861 -6.73 -1.93 -41.36
CA CYS A 861 -5.91 -0.76 -41.59
C CYS A 861 -6.65 0.48 -41.08
N GLU A 862 -6.00 1.23 -40.19
CA GLU A 862 -6.61 2.42 -39.55
C GLU A 862 -6.83 3.58 -40.56
N SER A 863 -6.20 3.50 -41.74
CA SER A 863 -6.34 4.46 -42.82
C SER A 863 -7.41 4.07 -43.84
N CYS A 864 -7.30 2.90 -44.46
CA CYS A 864 -8.16 2.49 -45.57
C CYS A 864 -9.20 1.41 -45.19
N GLY A 865 -9.18 0.91 -43.96
CA GLY A 865 -10.13 -0.10 -43.52
C GLY A 865 -9.92 -1.53 -44.04
N SER A 866 -8.83 -1.79 -44.83
CA SER A 866 -8.50 -3.12 -45.33
C SER A 866 -8.32 -4.13 -44.20
N THR A 867 -8.89 -5.34 -44.38
CA THR A 867 -8.89 -6.43 -43.40
C THR A 867 -7.97 -7.59 -43.79
N GLU A 868 -7.20 -7.46 -44.85
CA GLU A 868 -6.27 -8.49 -45.27
C GLU A 868 -5.14 -8.68 -44.26
N SER A 869 -5.24 -9.72 -43.48
CA SER A 869 -4.38 -10.02 -42.33
C SER A 869 -2.90 -10.32 -42.67
N GLY A 870 -2.56 -10.44 -43.97
CA GLY A 870 -1.22 -10.69 -44.45
C GLY A 870 -0.38 -9.44 -44.81
N SER A 871 -1.02 -8.28 -44.88
CA SER A 871 -0.44 -7.01 -45.32
C SER A 871 -0.49 -5.86 -44.29
N LEU A 872 -0.79 -6.14 -43.01
CA LEU A 872 -0.89 -5.10 -41.97
C LEU A 872 0.43 -4.93 -41.23
N GLU A 873 1.00 -3.72 -41.27
CA GLU A 873 2.23 -3.36 -40.57
C GLU A 873 1.97 -2.29 -39.51
N VAL A 874 2.72 -2.32 -38.41
CA VAL A 874 2.66 -1.31 -37.35
C VAL A 874 3.72 -0.25 -37.64
N HIS A 875 3.28 0.98 -37.85
CA HIS A 875 4.13 2.11 -38.16
C HIS A 875 4.26 3.06 -36.98
N HIS A 876 5.49 3.58 -36.71
CA HIS A 876 5.74 4.62 -35.74
C HIS A 876 5.54 5.99 -36.37
N ILE A 877 4.62 6.77 -35.82
CA ILE A 877 4.30 8.10 -36.37
C ILE A 877 5.46 9.06 -36.15
N LYS A 878 5.97 9.11 -34.92
CA LYS A 878 7.25 9.77 -34.62
C LYS A 878 8.32 8.69 -34.63
N GLU A 879 9.29 8.86 -35.52
CA GLU A 879 10.34 7.86 -35.74
C GLU A 879 11.20 7.62 -34.49
N ARG A 880 11.64 6.38 -34.30
CA ARG A 880 12.51 5.97 -33.18
C ARG A 880 13.78 6.79 -33.02
N ARG A 881 14.30 7.34 -34.11
CA ARG A 881 15.53 8.15 -34.13
C ARG A 881 15.39 9.52 -33.48
N VAL A 882 14.17 10.00 -33.25
CA VAL A 882 13.90 11.30 -32.62
C VAL A 882 13.76 11.14 -31.08
N ALA A 883 13.73 9.90 -30.60
CA ALA A 883 13.62 9.64 -29.16
C ALA A 883 14.97 9.83 -28.44
N SER A 884 14.90 10.26 -27.18
CA SER A 884 16.06 10.34 -26.28
C SER A 884 16.68 8.95 -26.03
N ALA A 885 17.88 8.91 -25.45
CA ALA A 885 18.56 7.66 -25.08
C ALA A 885 17.73 6.79 -24.11
N ALA A 886 16.77 7.38 -23.38
CA ALA A 886 15.82 6.69 -22.53
C ALA A 886 14.53 6.24 -23.26
N GLY A 887 14.47 6.34 -24.60
CA GLY A 887 13.32 5.93 -25.40
C GLY A 887 12.10 6.85 -25.30
N ARG A 888 12.29 8.12 -24.93
CA ARG A 888 11.18 9.10 -24.79
C ARG A 888 11.24 10.16 -25.90
N LEU A 889 10.05 10.55 -26.35
CA LEU A 889 9.83 11.66 -27.29
C LEU A 889 9.92 13.01 -26.54
N GLU A 890 9.98 14.12 -27.26
CA GLU A 890 10.06 15.48 -26.71
C GLU A 890 8.90 15.83 -25.75
N ASP A 891 7.74 15.23 -25.96
CA ASP A 891 6.57 15.39 -25.09
C ASP A 891 6.61 14.51 -23.83
N GLY A 892 7.70 13.81 -23.57
CA GLY A 892 7.90 12.92 -22.44
C GLY A 892 7.24 11.54 -22.58
N SER A 893 6.48 11.29 -23.65
CA SER A 893 5.85 9.99 -23.92
C SER A 893 6.87 8.95 -24.39
N SER A 894 6.59 7.65 -24.15
CA SER A 894 7.41 6.57 -24.71
C SER A 894 7.28 6.54 -26.23
N VAL A 895 8.38 6.36 -26.95
CA VAL A 895 8.38 6.18 -28.40
C VAL A 895 7.53 4.97 -28.83
N HIS A 896 7.33 4.00 -27.96
CA HIS A 896 6.51 2.81 -28.17
C HIS A 896 5.10 2.93 -27.58
N ALA A 897 4.68 4.10 -27.11
CA ALA A 897 3.31 4.30 -26.62
C ALA A 897 2.31 3.97 -27.75
N ALA A 898 1.19 3.36 -27.41
CA ALA A 898 0.12 3.03 -28.36
C ALA A 898 -0.34 4.25 -29.17
N ALA A 899 -0.24 5.44 -28.59
CA ALA A 899 -0.50 6.72 -29.26
C ALA A 899 0.46 7.02 -30.42
N ASN A 900 1.68 6.53 -30.41
CA ASN A 900 2.69 6.71 -31.44
C ASN A 900 2.71 5.58 -32.48
N LEU A 901 1.80 4.61 -32.38
CA LEU A 901 1.72 3.45 -33.25
C LEU A 901 0.40 3.46 -34.02
N ILE A 902 0.44 3.11 -35.31
CA ILE A 902 -0.73 2.95 -36.18
C ILE A 902 -0.60 1.68 -37.02
N VAL A 903 -1.70 0.99 -37.22
CA VAL A 903 -1.78 -0.20 -38.06
C VAL A 903 -2.17 0.21 -39.48
N LEU A 904 -1.31 -0.04 -40.44
CA LEU A 904 -1.49 0.31 -41.83
C LEU A 904 -1.31 -0.94 -42.72
N CYS A 905 -2.07 -1.03 -43.81
CA CYS A 905 -1.78 -1.98 -44.87
C CYS A 905 -0.58 -1.49 -45.69
N ASP A 906 0.06 -2.37 -46.46
CA ASP A 906 1.28 -2.05 -47.22
C ASP A 906 1.10 -0.82 -48.11
N SER A 907 -0.04 -0.67 -48.78
CA SER A 907 -0.32 0.48 -49.64
C SER A 907 -0.45 1.79 -48.87
N CYS A 908 -1.09 1.78 -47.70
CA CYS A 908 -1.19 2.98 -46.83
C CYS A 908 0.15 3.27 -46.15
N HIS A 909 0.90 2.26 -45.79
CA HIS A 909 2.24 2.40 -45.21
C HIS A 909 3.22 3.04 -46.22
N ASP A 910 3.19 2.57 -47.47
CA ASP A 910 3.96 3.19 -48.58
C ASP A 910 3.51 4.63 -48.87
N ALA A 911 2.21 4.92 -48.74
CA ALA A 911 1.67 6.27 -48.90
C ALA A 911 2.14 7.24 -47.83
N VAL A 912 2.28 6.78 -46.60
CA VAL A 912 2.87 7.59 -45.51
C VAL A 912 4.35 7.86 -45.80
N HIS A 913 5.10 6.86 -46.21
CA HIS A 913 6.50 7.05 -46.57
C HIS A 913 6.73 7.89 -47.84
N ALA A 914 5.75 7.91 -48.74
CA ALA A 914 5.74 8.78 -49.91
C ALA A 914 5.25 10.20 -49.63
N ASN A 915 4.90 10.55 -48.39
CA ASN A 915 4.27 11.82 -47.96
C ASN A 915 2.98 12.14 -48.75
N THR A 916 2.27 11.14 -49.24
CA THR A 916 0.95 11.28 -49.85
C THR A 916 -0.19 11.00 -48.86
N LEU A 917 0.14 10.51 -47.72
CA LEU A 917 -0.77 10.25 -46.59
C LEU A 917 -0.14 10.80 -45.33
N GLU A 918 -0.78 11.74 -44.69
CA GLU A 918 -0.35 12.32 -43.41
C GLU A 918 -1.19 11.73 -42.28
N VAL A 919 -0.49 11.20 -41.27
CA VAL A 919 -1.11 10.60 -40.08
C VAL A 919 -1.01 11.60 -38.95
N GLY A 920 -2.13 12.13 -38.54
CA GLY A 920 -2.26 13.06 -37.42
C GLY A 920 -2.14 12.37 -36.05
N THR A 921 -2.11 13.19 -35.01
CA THR A 921 -2.15 12.71 -33.63
C THR A 921 -3.51 12.09 -33.30
N VAL A 922 -3.53 11.18 -32.33
CA VAL A 922 -4.79 10.63 -31.79
C VAL A 922 -5.51 11.73 -31.05
N VAL A 923 -6.77 11.94 -31.37
CA VAL A 923 -7.67 12.84 -30.67
C VAL A 923 -8.79 12.05 -30.04
N GLN A 924 -9.24 12.50 -28.88
CA GLN A 924 -10.38 11.86 -28.21
C GLN A 924 -11.67 12.40 -28.84
N THR A 925 -12.47 11.49 -29.38
CA THR A 925 -13.82 11.77 -29.87
C THR A 925 -14.88 11.17 -28.96
N SER A 926 -16.14 11.48 -29.22
CA SER A 926 -17.28 10.86 -28.55
C SER A 926 -17.36 9.32 -28.73
N ASP A 927 -16.81 8.81 -29.82
CA ASP A 927 -16.82 7.38 -30.16
C ASP A 927 -15.54 6.64 -29.69
N GLY A 928 -14.65 7.36 -28.99
CA GLY A 928 -13.37 6.84 -28.51
C GLY A 928 -12.15 7.53 -29.11
N PRO A 929 -10.96 7.00 -28.88
CA PRO A 929 -9.74 7.56 -29.45
C PRO A 929 -9.66 7.27 -30.93
N GLU A 930 -9.61 8.31 -31.75
CA GLU A 930 -9.45 8.21 -33.20
C GLU A 930 -8.25 9.03 -33.71
N ARG A 931 -7.83 8.71 -34.92
CA ARG A 931 -6.69 9.32 -35.56
C ARG A 931 -7.10 9.96 -36.87
N SER A 932 -6.73 11.22 -37.12
CA SER A 932 -6.91 11.84 -38.42
C SER A 932 -5.88 11.31 -39.40
N VAL A 933 -6.33 10.82 -40.55
CA VAL A 933 -5.50 10.42 -41.66
C VAL A 933 -5.93 11.22 -42.88
N VAL A 934 -5.08 12.08 -43.38
CA VAL A 934 -5.40 13.01 -44.51
C VAL A 934 -4.56 12.65 -45.72
N SER A 935 -5.22 12.40 -46.83
CA SER A 935 -4.52 12.27 -48.13
C SER A 935 -4.13 13.66 -48.63
N THR A 936 -2.85 13.92 -48.75
CA THR A 936 -2.32 15.14 -49.29
C THR A 936 -2.11 14.97 -50.82
N THR A 937 -2.72 15.81 -51.63
CA THR A 937 -2.35 15.92 -53.05
C THR A 937 -0.90 16.42 -53.15
N PRO A 938 0.02 15.73 -53.83
CA PRO A 938 1.42 16.09 -53.83
C PRO A 938 1.66 17.46 -54.47
N SER A 939 2.16 18.39 -53.73
CA SER A 939 2.92 19.50 -54.31
C SER A 939 4.23 18.89 -54.80
N VAL A 940 4.47 19.01 -56.11
CA VAL A 940 5.58 18.42 -56.87
C VAL A 940 6.93 18.88 -56.26
N THR A 941 7.51 18.06 -55.43
CA THR A 941 8.96 18.05 -55.25
C THR A 941 9.45 16.66 -55.62
N LYS A 942 10.07 16.54 -56.78
CA LYS A 942 10.65 15.32 -57.30
C LYS A 942 11.69 14.79 -56.33
N SER A 943 11.37 13.73 -55.59
CA SER A 943 12.39 12.87 -55.02
C SER A 943 12.90 11.95 -56.11
N LYS A 944 14.19 12.04 -56.42
CA LYS A 944 14.87 11.18 -57.39
C LYS A 944 14.69 9.71 -56.95
N SER A 945 14.00 8.91 -57.79
CA SER A 945 13.98 7.46 -57.58
C SER A 945 15.41 6.93 -57.73
N LYS A 946 15.76 5.89 -56.98
CA LYS A 946 17.08 5.27 -56.97
C LYS A 946 17.38 4.57 -58.31
N TRP A 947 16.36 4.38 -59.15
CA TRP A 947 16.41 3.74 -60.46
C TRP A 947 15.72 4.60 -61.51
N SER A 948 16.26 4.57 -62.75
CA SER A 948 15.63 5.25 -63.88
C SER A 948 14.31 4.58 -64.29
N ASP A 949 13.49 5.27 -65.06
CA ASP A 949 12.23 4.70 -65.59
C ASP A 949 12.51 3.49 -66.46
N GLU A 950 13.66 3.41 -67.15
CA GLU A 950 14.14 2.30 -67.93
C GLU A 950 14.52 1.09 -67.08
N ASP A 951 15.18 1.33 -65.93
CA ASP A 951 15.49 0.32 -64.92
C ASP A 951 14.23 -0.29 -64.33
N LEU A 952 13.25 0.54 -64.00
CA LEU A 952 11.96 0.11 -63.43
C LEU A 952 11.16 -0.75 -64.43
N GLN A 953 11.24 -0.40 -65.72
CA GLN A 953 10.59 -1.17 -66.78
C GLN A 953 11.27 -2.53 -66.97
N THR A 954 12.58 -2.57 -66.88
CA THR A 954 13.41 -3.80 -66.93
C THR A 954 13.11 -4.69 -65.73
N ILE A 955 13.05 -4.15 -64.56
CA ILE A 955 12.68 -4.86 -63.33
C ILE A 955 11.30 -5.53 -63.46
N ARG A 956 10.29 -4.80 -63.94
CA ARG A 956 8.93 -5.33 -64.14
C ARG A 956 8.92 -6.42 -65.22
N THR A 957 9.61 -6.24 -66.28
CA THR A 957 9.71 -7.23 -67.38
C THR A 957 10.35 -8.52 -66.90
N VAL A 958 11.43 -8.48 -66.17
CA VAL A 958 12.10 -9.66 -65.60
C VAL A 958 11.20 -10.35 -64.56
N CYS A 959 10.45 -9.59 -63.77
CA CYS A 959 9.49 -10.19 -62.86
C CYS A 959 8.34 -10.94 -63.53
N LEU A 960 7.90 -10.44 -64.67
CA LEU A 960 6.84 -11.07 -65.48
C LEU A 960 7.37 -12.26 -66.30
N GLN A 961 8.60 -12.18 -66.82
CA GLN A 961 9.18 -13.26 -67.62
C GLN A 961 9.61 -14.49 -66.82
N PHE A 962 9.96 -14.29 -65.54
CA PHE A 962 10.45 -15.38 -64.71
C PHE A 962 9.64 -15.51 -63.40
N PRO A 963 8.34 -15.80 -63.47
CA PRO A 963 7.47 -15.88 -62.29
C PRO A 963 7.82 -17.02 -61.32
N THR A 964 8.54 -18.08 -61.84
CA THR A 964 8.94 -19.24 -61.06
C THR A 964 10.28 -19.05 -60.31
N LEU A 965 11.05 -18.01 -60.62
CA LEU A 965 12.28 -17.69 -59.89
C LEU A 965 11.98 -17.03 -58.57
N SER A 966 12.68 -17.45 -57.51
CA SER A 966 12.59 -16.80 -56.22
C SER A 966 13.02 -15.29 -56.29
N PRO A 967 12.54 -14.42 -55.44
CA PRO A 967 12.96 -13.00 -55.42
C PRO A 967 14.48 -12.82 -55.34
N ALA A 968 15.19 -13.73 -54.66
CA ALA A 968 16.66 -13.74 -54.63
C ALA A 968 17.28 -14.15 -55.99
N GLY A 969 16.63 -15.08 -56.70
CA GLY A 969 17.03 -15.49 -58.02
C GLY A 969 16.85 -14.37 -59.05
N ARG A 970 15.72 -13.64 -59.02
CA ARG A 970 15.45 -12.46 -59.89
C ARG A 970 16.41 -11.31 -59.55
N SER A 971 16.74 -11.07 -58.32
CA SER A 971 17.71 -10.06 -57.87
C SER A 971 19.12 -10.34 -58.47
N LYS A 972 19.55 -11.62 -58.44
CA LYS A 972 20.81 -12.07 -58.99
C LYS A 972 20.82 -12.01 -60.52
N TYR A 973 19.68 -12.31 -61.17
CA TYR A 973 19.51 -12.20 -62.61
C TYR A 973 19.58 -10.75 -63.10
N LEU A 974 18.89 -9.83 -62.42
CA LEU A 974 18.88 -8.38 -62.68
C LEU A 974 20.31 -7.78 -62.55
N LEU A 975 21.05 -8.20 -61.55
CA LEU A 975 22.41 -7.75 -61.32
C LEU A 975 23.35 -8.26 -62.44
N ASN A 976 23.27 -9.55 -62.80
CA ASN A 976 24.20 -10.18 -63.72
C ASN A 976 23.94 -9.86 -65.18
N GLN A 977 22.69 -9.62 -65.58
CA GLN A 977 22.30 -9.40 -66.96
C GLN A 977 22.02 -7.94 -67.28
N HIS A 978 21.61 -7.15 -66.31
CA HIS A 978 21.21 -5.77 -66.55
C HIS A 978 21.96 -4.77 -65.65
N GLY A 979 22.86 -5.24 -64.79
CA GLY A 979 23.62 -4.37 -63.88
C GLY A 979 22.80 -3.69 -62.83
N ILE A 980 21.53 -4.08 -62.62
CA ILE A 980 20.58 -3.44 -61.70
C ILE A 980 20.69 -4.12 -60.35
N GLN A 981 21.21 -3.39 -59.35
CA GLN A 981 21.33 -3.87 -57.98
C GLN A 981 20.05 -3.56 -57.16
N ILE A 982 19.19 -4.55 -56.99
CA ILE A 982 17.95 -4.45 -56.24
C ILE A 982 17.86 -5.56 -55.22
N SER A 983 17.39 -5.25 -53.99
CA SER A 983 17.26 -6.25 -52.96
C SER A 983 16.08 -7.22 -53.21
N SER A 984 16.21 -8.47 -52.77
CA SER A 984 15.14 -9.46 -52.89
C SER A 984 13.84 -9.03 -52.18
N ALA A 985 13.95 -8.22 -51.13
CA ALA A 985 12.81 -7.62 -50.46
C ALA A 985 12.11 -6.57 -51.32
N SER A 986 12.85 -5.72 -52.02
CA SER A 986 12.30 -4.70 -52.90
C SER A 986 11.68 -5.33 -54.17
N LEU A 987 12.17 -6.47 -54.66
CA LEU A 987 11.61 -7.19 -55.82
C LEU A 987 10.25 -7.84 -55.53
N ARG A 988 9.91 -8.12 -54.30
CA ARG A 988 8.57 -8.61 -53.92
C ARG A 988 7.45 -7.63 -54.25
N ARG A 989 7.79 -6.36 -54.54
CA ARG A 989 6.85 -5.29 -54.92
C ARG A 989 6.51 -5.32 -56.41
N TYR A 990 7.26 -6.06 -57.24
CA TYR A 990 7.12 -6.03 -58.70
C TYR A 990 6.72 -7.41 -59.31
N GLY A 991 6.45 -8.42 -58.43
CA GLY A 991 6.12 -9.75 -58.95
C GLY A 991 5.11 -10.54 -58.20
#